data_eecb254815e4316bb1541824bf79daea
#
_entry.id   eecb254815e4316bb1541824bf79daea
#
_cell.length_a   1.000
_cell.length_b   1.000
_cell.length_c   1.000
_cell.angle_alpha   90.00
_cell.angle_beta   90.00
_cell.angle_gamma   90.00
#
_symmetry.space_group_name_H-M   'P 1'
#
loop_
_entity.id
_entity.type
_entity.pdbx_description
1 polymer ?
#
loop_
_entity_poly.entity_id
_entity_poly.type
_entity_poly.pdbx_seq_one_letter_code
_entity_poly.pdbx_strand_id
1 'polypeptide(L)'
;MQTQALSCRGHGHGHDNGHDADHDRPRPCWLKRDPAFALPIAACERSLLVGSAVNEGALESDAPYAALLARELSYVTPENSMKWGSLQPVDDKHWDFTQADRVVLAAKTARQSIKGHTLIWHQQLPPFVNDSLSQKQLERAIQRNIEKVVGRYRGQLRAWDVVNEAIADDGSLRDSIFSRKLGKGFIADAFRSAHDADPQADLFYNDYGIEVANAKSDAVLELVRELKRKRVPIDGVGFQMHIDARFPPSEAQLLENFARFDRLGLSINVSELDVQVRNVSGTRAEKLSLQKQIYQRVVSACVKTEGCEAVTTWGFTDKYSWIDQSFGPDDPLEFDDALGRKPAYYAMVDGFVGLTPDAEGVAPNLIGNASFEAGTDGWFGFGIPSISLDAHEHTGRHAGLAAGRSDTWQGPAIDVSALVQPGWVYDASAFVSIRGATSDAVRLSAKITCPGAASAFSTVAADTAHQDSYSLLSGALSVPLCAQPEVILYVEGPAANVAILVDDVALRGRSEPLGPNTVANGDFEAGIAGWIAWAGTIAPSNVTHGGTGSVQVSNRTDTWQGPVYNLLPSVTPGATYQIGGYARVSGAASAAVDIVVLSTCDGTDSFTQVAKATANDQGYVALSGSYQVPACSQLSQLALYVEGPPAGVTLLVDDVTAEQRLSVPVVPIPPPTAERNILGNGGFELGSSGWAGFGASVALTTAQVHSGTSAGVASGRTDTWQGPAYTVPTGPGSYGVSVYAQQLSGSPLTLALSAKLSCGGADSFTTIGSANVDSGVWTKLSGTLSIPAGCSATVVYVQQFGGTAFPDLYVDDLLATPLSVSNFSGNPGFESGVGGWGSFGATISQTTAFVHSGSFAGLASGRTADWQGISFSYPTGAGKYSASLYALQNSGADFPLLLSVKLTCGGVDSFPTVAAAAAGSGTWVQLTGTFTVPSGCSTADLYLHQNGASVFPDLYVDDLSALPVP
;
A
#
# COMPACT_ATOMS: atom_id res chain seq x y z
N MET A 1 29.92 4.96 27.44
CA MET A 1 29.17 3.68 27.48
C MET A 1 29.49 2.91 26.21
N GLN A 2 30.02 1.70 26.36
CA GLN A 2 30.51 0.90 25.23
C GLN A 2 29.30 0.39 24.43
N THR A 3 29.24 0.76 23.16
CA THR A 3 28.31 0.20 22.18
C THR A 3 28.74 -1.23 21.84
N GLN A 4 28.02 -2.22 22.37
CA GLN A 4 28.12 -3.60 21.88
C GLN A 4 27.40 -3.68 20.53
N ALA A 5 28.15 -3.98 19.48
CA ALA A 5 27.61 -4.37 18.20
C ALA A 5 26.95 -5.77 18.36
N LEU A 6 25.66 -5.86 18.06
CA LEU A 6 24.97 -7.13 17.94
C LEU A 6 25.39 -7.81 16.64
N SER A 7 26.19 -8.87 16.75
CA SER A 7 26.52 -9.76 15.64
C SER A 7 25.48 -10.89 15.59
N CYS A 8 24.75 -10.98 14.52
CA CYS A 8 23.88 -12.12 14.23
C CYS A 8 24.79 -13.31 13.89
N ARG A 9 25.02 -14.23 14.84
CA ARG A 9 25.72 -15.51 14.58
C ARG A 9 24.73 -16.50 13.98
N GLY A 10 24.91 -16.83 12.71
CA GLY A 10 24.30 -18.02 12.12
C GLY A 10 24.86 -19.29 12.76
N HIS A 11 23.98 -20.21 13.14
CA HIS A 11 24.40 -21.57 13.54
C HIS A 11 24.69 -22.37 12.26
N GLY A 12 25.95 -22.45 11.87
CA GLY A 12 26.40 -23.32 10.81
C GLY A 12 26.50 -24.77 11.30
N HIS A 13 25.76 -25.67 10.68
CA HIS A 13 26.10 -27.09 10.69
C HIS A 13 27.04 -27.37 9.51
N GLY A 14 28.30 -27.72 9.84
CA GLY A 14 29.34 -27.98 8.86
C GLY A 14 29.04 -29.20 8.01
N HIS A 15 29.13 -29.00 6.68
CA HIS A 15 29.54 -30.02 5.74
C HIS A 15 30.81 -29.55 5.04
N ASP A 16 31.91 -30.22 5.40
CA ASP A 16 33.24 -30.02 4.89
C ASP A 16 33.32 -30.36 3.39
N ASN A 17 33.39 -29.38 2.52
CA ASN A 17 33.91 -29.49 1.15
C ASN A 17 34.53 -28.15 0.76
N GLY A 18 35.82 -28.11 0.74
CA GLY A 18 36.79 -27.04 0.55
C GLY A 18 36.52 -26.02 -0.54
N HIS A 19 35.69 -25.05 -0.24
CA HIS A 19 35.66 -23.69 -0.76
C HIS A 19 35.12 -22.77 0.33
N ASP A 20 35.80 -22.74 1.47
CA ASP A 20 35.60 -21.77 2.53
C ASP A 20 36.37 -20.49 2.23
N ALA A 21 35.71 -19.52 1.66
CA ALA A 21 36.09 -18.13 1.83
C ALA A 21 34.84 -17.27 1.72
N ASP A 22 34.30 -16.85 2.88
CA ASP A 22 33.50 -15.63 3.03
C ASP A 22 31.96 -15.69 2.91
N HIS A 23 31.29 -16.83 3.22
CA HIS A 23 29.85 -16.78 3.58
C HIS A 23 29.60 -16.18 4.97
N ASP A 24 30.65 -15.87 5.71
CA ASP A 24 30.64 -15.35 7.09
C ASP A 24 30.87 -13.83 7.15
N ARG A 25 30.45 -13.06 6.13
CA ARG A 25 30.35 -11.60 6.32
C ARG A 25 29.20 -11.34 7.29
N PRO A 26 29.46 -10.78 8.49
CA PRO A 26 28.38 -10.41 9.39
C PRO A 26 27.48 -9.42 8.63
N ARG A 27 26.22 -9.84 8.38
CA ARG A 27 25.21 -8.94 7.82
C ARG A 27 25.10 -7.79 8.81
N PRO A 28 25.24 -6.53 8.39
CA PRO A 28 25.31 -5.41 9.32
C PRO A 28 23.94 -5.12 9.93
N CYS A 29 23.64 -5.75 11.08
CA CYS A 29 22.52 -5.39 11.94
C CYS A 29 22.93 -4.26 12.89
N TRP A 30 23.25 -3.08 12.34
CA TRP A 30 23.71 -1.94 13.13
C TRP A 30 22.63 -0.86 13.33
N LEU A 31 21.38 -1.16 12.90
CA LEU A 31 20.22 -0.34 13.23
C LEU A 31 19.93 -0.49 14.73
N LYS A 32 19.79 0.65 15.42
CA LYS A 32 19.30 0.68 16.80
C LYS A 32 17.87 0.11 16.81
N ARG A 33 17.44 -0.49 17.92
CA ARG A 33 16.04 -0.87 18.13
C ARG A 33 15.18 0.40 18.25
N ASP A 34 14.81 0.96 17.11
CA ASP A 34 13.94 2.11 16.97
C ASP A 34 12.72 1.67 16.19
N PRO A 35 11.51 1.81 16.73
CA PRO A 35 10.27 1.43 16.01
C PRO A 35 10.11 2.09 14.63
N ALA A 36 10.79 3.21 14.40
CA ALA A 36 10.84 3.85 13.09
C ALA A 36 11.51 2.98 12.00
N PHE A 37 12.32 1.98 12.39
CA PHE A 37 13.05 1.06 11.51
C PHE A 37 12.55 -0.39 11.63
N ALA A 38 11.28 -0.60 11.97
CA ALA A 38 10.73 -1.91 12.30
C ALA A 38 11.00 -2.97 11.22
N LEU A 39 10.77 -2.63 9.95
CA LEU A 39 10.92 -3.58 8.84
C LEU A 39 12.36 -4.07 8.63
N PRO A 40 13.39 -3.21 8.49
CA PRO A 40 14.76 -3.68 8.33
C PRO A 40 15.33 -4.35 9.60
N ILE A 41 14.85 -3.98 10.79
CA ILE A 41 15.24 -4.65 12.04
C ILE A 41 14.68 -6.07 12.08
N ALA A 42 13.38 -6.25 11.80
CA ALA A 42 12.73 -7.55 11.81
C ALA A 42 13.38 -8.53 10.82
N ALA A 43 13.69 -8.07 9.60
CA ALA A 43 14.40 -8.86 8.60
C ALA A 43 15.83 -9.21 9.05
N CYS A 44 16.57 -8.24 9.59
CA CYS A 44 17.95 -8.44 10.05
C CYS A 44 18.04 -9.47 11.18
N GLU A 45 17.13 -9.50 12.11
CA GLU A 45 17.10 -10.48 13.22
C GLU A 45 16.87 -11.92 12.73
N ARG A 46 16.35 -12.08 11.51
CA ARG A 46 16.27 -13.37 10.81
C ARG A 46 17.47 -13.63 9.89
N SER A 47 18.46 -12.76 9.91
CA SER A 47 19.59 -12.78 8.97
C SER A 47 19.16 -12.60 7.50
N LEU A 48 18.02 -11.97 7.25
CA LEU A 48 17.47 -11.69 5.95
C LEU A 48 17.69 -10.22 5.56
N LEU A 49 17.69 -9.95 4.26
CA LEU A 49 17.62 -8.60 3.70
C LEU A 49 16.18 -8.28 3.31
N VAL A 50 15.78 -7.04 3.52
CA VAL A 50 14.55 -6.49 2.95
C VAL A 50 14.91 -5.36 1.99
N GLY A 51 14.35 -5.40 0.79
CA GLY A 51 14.75 -4.50 -0.28
C GLY A 51 13.64 -4.06 -1.20
N SER A 52 14.01 -3.20 -2.16
CA SER A 52 13.11 -2.79 -3.24
C SER A 52 13.86 -2.44 -4.51
N ALA A 53 13.15 -2.55 -5.65
CA ALA A 53 13.56 -1.88 -6.86
C ALA A 53 13.47 -0.36 -6.66
N VAL A 54 14.45 0.36 -7.22
CA VAL A 54 14.61 1.81 -7.07
C VAL A 54 14.24 2.50 -8.37
N ASN A 55 13.22 3.35 -8.33
CA ASN A 55 12.91 4.27 -9.41
C ASN A 55 13.94 5.41 -9.41
N GLU A 56 14.78 5.46 -10.43
CA GLU A 56 15.91 6.38 -10.53
C GLU A 56 15.46 7.84 -10.60
N GLY A 57 14.35 8.11 -11.29
CA GLY A 57 13.77 9.45 -11.41
C GLY A 57 13.23 9.96 -10.07
N ALA A 58 12.55 9.11 -9.31
CA ALA A 58 12.08 9.42 -7.98
C ALA A 58 13.23 9.63 -6.99
N LEU A 59 14.26 8.78 -7.05
CA LEU A 59 15.46 8.92 -6.21
C LEU A 59 16.14 10.29 -6.41
N GLU A 60 16.11 10.84 -7.63
CA GLU A 60 16.72 12.12 -7.97
C GLU A 60 15.84 13.31 -7.58
N SER A 61 14.52 13.21 -7.75
CA SER A 61 13.61 14.36 -7.72
C SER A 61 12.66 14.39 -6.52
N ASP A 62 12.50 13.27 -5.79
CA ASP A 62 11.60 13.15 -4.63
C ASP A 62 12.39 12.84 -3.35
N ALA A 63 12.74 13.91 -2.61
CA ALA A 63 13.51 13.77 -1.38
C ALA A 63 12.81 12.91 -0.29
N PRO A 64 11.49 13.01 -0.06
CA PRO A 64 10.76 12.08 0.80
C PRO A 64 10.89 10.61 0.39
N TYR A 65 10.82 10.30 -0.92
CA TYR A 65 11.05 8.96 -1.44
C TYR A 65 12.47 8.46 -1.11
N ALA A 66 13.49 9.28 -1.38
CA ALA A 66 14.88 8.93 -1.10
C ALA A 66 15.14 8.70 0.40
N ALA A 67 14.54 9.53 1.26
CA ALA A 67 14.65 9.40 2.72
C ALA A 67 13.97 8.13 3.23
N LEU A 68 12.77 7.79 2.71
CA LEU A 68 12.03 6.59 3.07
C LEU A 68 12.78 5.33 2.63
N LEU A 69 13.29 5.30 1.38
CA LEU A 69 14.13 4.23 0.86
C LEU A 69 15.34 3.96 1.76
N ALA A 70 16.04 5.02 2.16
CA ALA A 70 17.23 4.91 3.00
C ALA A 70 16.91 4.42 4.43
N ARG A 71 15.71 4.72 4.94
CA ARG A 71 15.29 4.37 6.30
C ARG A 71 14.73 2.93 6.40
N GLU A 72 13.85 2.57 5.47
CA GLU A 72 13.03 1.36 5.62
C GLU A 72 13.63 0.12 4.96
N LEU A 73 14.64 0.28 4.11
CA LEU A 73 15.15 -0.83 3.32
C LEU A 73 16.65 -1.03 3.55
N SER A 74 17.09 -2.27 3.54
CA SER A 74 18.51 -2.67 3.70
C SER A 74 19.14 -3.16 2.39
N TYR A 75 18.35 -3.32 1.32
CA TYR A 75 18.77 -3.87 0.03
C TYR A 75 18.07 -3.11 -1.11
N VAL A 76 18.79 -2.82 -2.17
CA VAL A 76 18.25 -2.08 -3.33
C VAL A 76 18.63 -2.75 -4.64
N THR A 77 17.71 -2.67 -5.61
CA THR A 77 17.88 -3.13 -6.99
C THR A 77 17.57 -1.95 -7.91
N PRO A 78 18.51 -1.47 -8.77
CA PRO A 78 18.18 -0.46 -9.78
C PRO A 78 17.09 -0.98 -10.72
N GLU A 79 15.96 -0.25 -10.81
CA GLU A 79 14.80 -0.72 -11.59
C GLU A 79 15.13 -0.82 -13.08
N ASN A 80 15.79 0.19 -13.64
CA ASN A 80 16.06 0.28 -15.08
C ASN A 80 17.51 0.62 -15.44
N SER A 81 18.24 1.34 -14.59
CA SER A 81 19.51 1.98 -14.97
C SER A 81 20.67 1.01 -15.23
N MET A 82 20.59 -0.24 -14.74
CA MET A 82 21.60 -1.28 -15.02
C MET A 82 21.18 -2.25 -16.14
N LYS A 83 20.01 -2.09 -16.74
CA LYS A 83 19.61 -2.87 -17.92
C LYS A 83 20.44 -2.47 -19.13
N TRP A 84 20.76 -3.41 -19.98
CA TRP A 84 21.73 -3.22 -21.09
C TRP A 84 21.36 -2.04 -22.00
N GLY A 85 20.08 -1.91 -22.38
CA GLY A 85 19.62 -0.79 -23.21
C GLY A 85 19.80 0.58 -22.57
N SER A 86 19.67 0.68 -21.23
CA SER A 86 19.92 1.92 -20.48
C SER A 86 21.40 2.29 -20.43
N LEU A 87 22.26 1.27 -20.30
CA LEU A 87 23.73 1.47 -20.23
C LEU A 87 24.37 1.76 -21.59
N GLN A 88 23.76 1.30 -22.71
CA GLN A 88 24.23 1.52 -24.08
C GLN A 88 23.08 1.99 -25.00
N PRO A 89 22.49 3.17 -24.76
CA PRO A 89 21.29 3.59 -25.49
C PRO A 89 21.52 3.97 -26.95
N VAL A 90 22.76 4.20 -27.36
CA VAL A 90 23.09 4.74 -28.68
C VAL A 90 23.75 3.69 -29.59
N ASP A 91 24.92 3.15 -29.21
CA ASP A 91 25.71 2.22 -30.00
C ASP A 91 26.60 1.32 -29.14
N ASP A 92 27.42 0.49 -29.76
CA ASP A 92 28.31 -0.47 -29.10
C ASP A 92 29.56 0.14 -28.44
N LYS A 93 29.73 1.46 -28.50
CA LYS A 93 30.94 2.17 -27.99
C LYS A 93 30.63 3.09 -26.83
N HIS A 94 29.44 3.69 -26.82
CA HIS A 94 29.08 4.71 -25.84
C HIS A 94 28.31 4.09 -24.69
N TRP A 95 28.79 4.34 -23.47
CA TRP A 95 28.25 3.84 -22.23
C TRP A 95 27.74 5.02 -21.37
N ASP A 96 26.58 4.88 -20.82
CA ASP A 96 26.04 5.81 -19.83
C ASP A 96 25.77 5.10 -18.50
N PHE A 97 26.59 5.40 -17.51
CA PHE A 97 26.46 4.87 -16.14
C PHE A 97 25.87 5.90 -15.17
N THR A 98 25.48 7.07 -15.67
CA THR A 98 25.12 8.22 -14.81
C THR A 98 24.03 7.87 -13.79
N GLN A 99 22.97 7.24 -14.22
CA GLN A 99 21.87 6.86 -13.32
C GLN A 99 22.24 5.67 -12.42
N ALA A 100 22.90 4.67 -12.96
CA ALA A 100 23.35 3.50 -12.20
C ALA A 100 24.36 3.89 -11.10
N ASP A 101 25.34 4.75 -11.40
CA ASP A 101 26.29 5.28 -10.43
C ASP A 101 25.58 6.06 -9.29
N ARG A 102 24.53 6.80 -9.63
CA ARG A 102 23.74 7.57 -8.66
C ARG A 102 23.03 6.63 -7.67
N VAL A 103 22.39 5.57 -8.16
CA VAL A 103 21.76 4.56 -7.28
C VAL A 103 22.81 3.90 -6.38
N VAL A 104 23.96 3.51 -6.94
CA VAL A 104 25.05 2.90 -6.17
C VAL A 104 25.58 3.87 -5.11
N LEU A 105 25.74 5.14 -5.43
CA LEU A 105 26.20 6.15 -4.46
C LEU A 105 25.18 6.36 -3.33
N ALA A 106 23.89 6.48 -3.66
CA ALA A 106 22.80 6.63 -2.69
C ALA A 106 22.74 5.43 -1.74
N ALA A 107 22.76 4.22 -2.29
CA ALA A 107 22.75 2.99 -1.50
C ALA A 107 23.97 2.87 -0.56
N LYS A 108 25.15 3.19 -1.06
CA LYS A 108 26.38 3.20 -0.23
C LYS A 108 26.30 4.25 0.88
N THR A 109 25.75 5.41 0.59
CA THR A 109 25.55 6.48 1.59
C THR A 109 24.59 6.02 2.70
N ALA A 110 23.50 5.36 2.31
CA ALA A 110 22.54 4.74 3.23
C ALA A 110 23.01 3.39 3.79
N ARG A 111 24.21 2.91 3.41
CA ARG A 111 24.79 1.62 3.83
C ARG A 111 23.91 0.42 3.49
N GLN A 112 23.20 0.47 2.40
CA GLN A 112 22.37 -0.60 1.85
C GLN A 112 23.21 -1.55 1.00
N SER A 113 22.88 -2.84 0.98
CA SER A 113 23.40 -3.79 0.01
C SER A 113 22.75 -3.53 -1.35
N ILE A 114 23.43 -3.95 -2.44
CA ILE A 114 22.97 -3.67 -3.80
C ILE A 114 22.95 -4.96 -4.62
N LYS A 115 21.87 -5.18 -5.37
CA LYS A 115 21.75 -6.21 -6.42
C LYS A 115 21.72 -5.54 -7.78
N GLY A 116 22.59 -5.96 -8.69
CA GLY A 116 22.56 -5.49 -10.06
C GLY A 116 21.49 -6.22 -10.89
N HIS A 117 20.67 -5.48 -11.61
CA HIS A 117 19.59 -6.02 -12.44
C HIS A 117 19.56 -5.30 -13.79
N THR A 118 19.73 -5.98 -14.88
CA THR A 118 20.10 -7.37 -15.17
C THR A 118 21.08 -7.39 -16.33
N LEU A 119 22.00 -8.36 -16.33
CA LEU A 119 23.06 -8.38 -17.36
C LEU A 119 22.54 -8.85 -18.71
N ILE A 120 21.72 -9.90 -18.74
CA ILE A 120 21.14 -10.48 -19.97
C ILE A 120 19.64 -10.65 -19.79
N TRP A 121 18.88 -9.93 -20.60
CA TRP A 121 17.43 -10.02 -20.70
C TRP A 121 16.99 -9.85 -22.15
N HIS A 122 15.93 -10.51 -22.57
CA HIS A 122 15.42 -10.46 -23.94
C HIS A 122 14.72 -9.16 -24.31
N GLN A 123 14.44 -8.30 -23.32
CA GLN A 123 13.85 -6.97 -23.49
C GLN A 123 14.85 -5.86 -23.16
N GLN A 124 14.48 -4.63 -23.43
CA GLN A 124 15.29 -3.40 -23.20
C GLN A 124 16.74 -3.56 -23.68
N LEU A 125 16.91 -4.15 -24.86
CA LEU A 125 18.22 -4.32 -25.50
C LEU A 125 18.67 -3.03 -26.19
N PRO A 126 20.01 -2.78 -26.26
CA PRO A 126 20.54 -1.70 -27.09
C PRO A 126 20.13 -1.86 -28.56
N PRO A 127 19.95 -0.76 -29.31
CA PRO A 127 19.52 -0.82 -30.73
C PRO A 127 20.43 -1.66 -31.64
N PHE A 128 21.73 -1.77 -31.30
CA PHE A 128 22.67 -2.55 -32.07
C PHE A 128 22.60 -4.06 -31.79
N VAL A 129 21.97 -4.48 -30.70
CA VAL A 129 21.74 -5.90 -30.36
C VAL A 129 20.47 -6.38 -31.05
N ASN A 130 20.60 -6.80 -32.30
CA ASN A 130 19.50 -7.23 -33.16
C ASN A 130 19.92 -8.34 -34.09
N ASP A 131 19.00 -8.85 -34.93
CA ASP A 131 19.21 -10.01 -35.77
C ASP A 131 20.28 -9.82 -36.88
N SER A 132 20.79 -8.60 -37.13
CA SER A 132 21.90 -8.35 -38.05
C SER A 132 23.24 -8.82 -37.51
N LEU A 133 23.39 -9.00 -36.18
CA LEU A 133 24.62 -9.53 -35.59
C LEU A 133 24.82 -11.00 -35.96
N SER A 134 26.04 -11.34 -36.38
CA SER A 134 26.45 -12.75 -36.45
C SER A 134 26.56 -13.34 -35.03
N GLN A 135 26.56 -14.67 -34.94
CA GLN A 135 26.75 -15.37 -33.66
C GLN A 135 27.98 -14.84 -32.88
N LYS A 136 29.15 -14.78 -33.54
CA LYS A 136 30.39 -14.29 -32.92
C LYS A 136 30.33 -12.82 -32.45
N GLN A 137 29.57 -12.00 -33.18
CA GLN A 137 29.40 -10.59 -32.77
C GLN A 137 28.54 -10.49 -31.53
N LEU A 138 27.46 -11.30 -31.47
CA LEU A 138 26.57 -11.35 -30.31
C LEU A 138 27.31 -11.90 -29.08
N GLU A 139 28.07 -12.99 -29.20
CA GLU A 139 28.93 -13.55 -28.13
C GLU A 139 29.87 -12.46 -27.55
N ARG A 140 30.56 -11.73 -28.42
CA ARG A 140 31.47 -10.65 -28.01
C ARG A 140 30.72 -9.48 -27.37
N ALA A 141 29.53 -9.16 -27.85
CA ALA A 141 28.71 -8.08 -27.27
C ALA A 141 28.28 -8.43 -25.86
N ILE A 142 27.79 -9.66 -25.63
CA ILE A 142 27.42 -10.19 -24.30
C ILE A 142 28.61 -10.15 -23.36
N GLN A 143 29.76 -10.74 -23.80
CA GLN A 143 30.96 -10.78 -22.98
C GLN A 143 31.41 -9.36 -22.57
N ARG A 144 31.45 -8.44 -23.54
CA ARG A 144 31.85 -7.04 -23.29
C ARG A 144 30.87 -6.33 -22.33
N ASN A 145 29.56 -6.59 -22.49
CA ASN A 145 28.55 -6.04 -21.55
C ASN A 145 28.85 -6.48 -20.13
N ILE A 146 28.95 -7.79 -19.93
CA ILE A 146 29.18 -8.37 -18.60
C ILE A 146 30.50 -7.87 -18.00
N GLU A 147 31.60 -7.99 -18.72
CA GLU A 147 32.94 -7.53 -18.26
C GLU A 147 32.93 -6.04 -17.87
N LYS A 148 32.29 -5.22 -18.70
CA LYS A 148 32.25 -3.77 -18.49
C LYS A 148 31.38 -3.37 -17.31
N VAL A 149 30.18 -3.95 -17.21
CA VAL A 149 29.19 -3.60 -16.17
C VAL A 149 29.60 -4.18 -14.82
N VAL A 150 29.86 -5.49 -14.75
CA VAL A 150 30.27 -6.15 -13.50
C VAL A 150 31.62 -5.62 -13.04
N GLY A 151 32.58 -5.46 -13.98
CA GLY A 151 33.93 -4.93 -13.67
C GLY A 151 33.89 -3.50 -13.11
N ARG A 152 32.96 -2.63 -13.56
CA ARG A 152 32.76 -1.29 -13.01
C ARG A 152 32.40 -1.30 -11.53
N TYR A 153 31.54 -2.24 -11.14
CA TYR A 153 31.00 -2.33 -9.78
C TYR A 153 31.64 -3.45 -8.96
N ARG A 154 32.76 -4.00 -9.41
CA ARG A 154 33.47 -5.09 -8.74
C ARG A 154 33.69 -4.81 -7.25
N GLY A 155 33.27 -5.75 -6.40
CA GLY A 155 33.34 -5.67 -4.94
C GLY A 155 32.42 -4.61 -4.30
N GLN A 156 31.52 -4.02 -5.09
CA GLN A 156 30.58 -2.99 -4.62
C GLN A 156 29.13 -3.50 -4.53
N LEU A 157 28.77 -4.44 -5.39
CA LEU A 157 27.47 -5.08 -5.40
C LEU A 157 27.55 -6.45 -4.70
N ARG A 158 26.53 -6.80 -3.95
CA ARG A 158 26.38 -8.10 -3.30
C ARG A 158 26.08 -9.20 -4.33
N ALA A 159 25.20 -8.91 -5.27
CA ALA A 159 24.67 -9.92 -6.19
C ALA A 159 24.34 -9.33 -7.57
N TRP A 160 24.21 -10.22 -8.57
CA TRP A 160 23.76 -9.91 -9.92
C TRP A 160 22.67 -10.88 -10.39
N ASP A 161 21.61 -10.36 -10.99
CA ASP A 161 20.75 -11.12 -11.89
C ASP A 161 21.48 -11.26 -13.24
N VAL A 162 22.12 -12.40 -13.43
CA VAL A 162 22.97 -12.63 -14.62
C VAL A 162 22.14 -12.87 -15.87
N VAL A 163 21.13 -13.71 -15.75
CA VAL A 163 20.17 -14.01 -16.83
C VAL A 163 18.75 -13.90 -16.27
N ASN A 164 17.95 -13.11 -16.95
CA ASN A 164 16.56 -12.85 -16.60
C ASN A 164 15.64 -13.48 -17.64
N GLU A 165 14.63 -14.27 -17.16
CA GLU A 165 13.49 -14.76 -17.94
C GLU A 165 13.85 -15.55 -19.21
N ALA A 166 14.80 -16.45 -19.14
CA ALA A 166 15.22 -17.25 -20.28
C ALA A 166 14.26 -18.42 -20.60
N ILE A 167 13.36 -18.77 -19.67
CA ILE A 167 12.35 -19.83 -19.84
C ILE A 167 10.99 -19.19 -20.15
N ALA A 168 10.31 -19.69 -21.17
CA ALA A 168 8.96 -19.27 -21.56
C ALA A 168 7.90 -19.91 -20.64
N ASP A 169 6.65 -19.42 -20.71
CA ASP A 169 5.58 -19.84 -19.80
C ASP A 169 5.17 -21.33 -19.99
N ASP A 170 5.43 -21.89 -21.16
CA ASP A 170 5.23 -23.33 -21.46
C ASP A 170 6.41 -24.22 -21.00
N GLY A 171 7.44 -23.65 -20.37
CA GLY A 171 8.65 -24.35 -19.94
C GLY A 171 9.70 -24.53 -21.03
N SER A 172 9.49 -24.06 -22.25
CA SER A 172 10.50 -24.07 -23.31
C SER A 172 11.55 -22.95 -23.11
N LEU A 173 12.69 -23.09 -23.79
CA LEU A 173 13.65 -21.96 -23.86
C LEU A 173 12.98 -20.80 -24.62
N ARG A 174 12.91 -19.62 -23.97
CA ARG A 174 12.25 -18.43 -24.53
C ARG A 174 12.87 -18.05 -25.89
N ASP A 175 12.04 -17.79 -26.88
CA ASP A 175 12.49 -17.27 -28.18
C ASP A 175 13.05 -15.84 -28.02
N SER A 176 14.31 -15.70 -28.28
CA SER A 176 15.05 -14.47 -28.20
C SER A 176 16.23 -14.46 -29.17
N ILE A 177 16.85 -13.33 -29.44
CA ILE A 177 18.08 -13.27 -30.20
C ILE A 177 19.17 -14.19 -29.63
N PHE A 178 19.21 -14.34 -28.30
CA PHE A 178 20.19 -15.18 -27.62
C PHE A 178 19.92 -16.66 -27.88
N SER A 179 18.72 -17.13 -27.66
CA SER A 179 18.36 -18.53 -27.88
C SER A 179 18.45 -18.94 -29.34
N ARG A 180 18.00 -18.08 -30.28
CA ARG A 180 18.04 -18.36 -31.72
C ARG A 180 19.47 -18.47 -32.26
N LYS A 181 20.40 -17.61 -31.81
CA LYS A 181 21.77 -17.54 -32.34
C LYS A 181 22.77 -18.35 -31.55
N LEU A 182 22.58 -18.51 -30.23
CA LEU A 182 23.57 -19.12 -29.34
C LEU A 182 23.06 -20.43 -28.71
N GLY A 183 21.75 -20.72 -28.83
CA GLY A 183 21.12 -21.84 -28.13
C GLY A 183 21.20 -21.65 -26.61
N LYS A 184 20.88 -22.67 -25.81
CA LYS A 184 20.88 -22.64 -24.36
C LYS A 184 22.27 -22.33 -23.74
N GLY A 185 23.36 -22.50 -24.51
CA GLY A 185 24.74 -22.35 -24.01
C GLY A 185 25.06 -20.94 -23.50
N PHE A 186 24.43 -19.90 -24.06
CA PHE A 186 24.68 -18.52 -23.66
C PHE A 186 24.48 -18.27 -22.16
N ILE A 187 23.57 -19.02 -21.51
CA ILE A 187 23.30 -18.88 -20.09
C ILE A 187 24.54 -19.25 -19.27
N ALA A 188 25.13 -20.42 -19.53
CA ALA A 188 26.32 -20.87 -18.83
C ALA A 188 27.53 -19.94 -19.09
N ASP A 189 27.67 -19.41 -20.28
CA ASP A 189 28.76 -18.52 -20.64
C ASP A 189 28.59 -17.13 -19.99
N ALA A 190 27.36 -16.64 -19.85
CA ALA A 190 27.07 -15.41 -19.12
C ALA A 190 27.45 -15.52 -17.63
N PHE A 191 27.08 -16.62 -16.94
CA PHE A 191 27.47 -16.85 -15.56
C PHE A 191 28.97 -16.94 -15.36
N ARG A 192 29.70 -17.64 -16.23
CA ARG A 192 31.17 -17.69 -16.17
C ARG A 192 31.78 -16.31 -16.36
N SER A 193 31.32 -15.56 -17.36
CA SER A 193 31.83 -14.20 -17.59
C SER A 193 31.55 -13.25 -16.42
N ALA A 194 30.40 -13.37 -15.77
CA ALA A 194 30.06 -12.58 -14.59
C ALA A 194 30.97 -12.92 -13.39
N HIS A 195 31.19 -14.22 -13.15
CA HIS A 195 32.11 -14.69 -12.10
C HIS A 195 33.55 -14.26 -12.34
N ASP A 196 34.04 -14.35 -13.57
CA ASP A 196 35.41 -13.91 -13.93
C ASP A 196 35.57 -12.39 -13.71
N ALA A 197 34.54 -11.61 -13.96
CA ALA A 197 34.55 -10.16 -13.75
C ALA A 197 34.48 -9.77 -12.27
N ASP A 198 33.67 -10.46 -11.46
CA ASP A 198 33.58 -10.28 -9.99
C ASP A 198 33.32 -11.62 -9.28
N PRO A 199 34.37 -12.32 -8.83
CA PRO A 199 34.23 -13.59 -8.11
C PRO A 199 33.61 -13.49 -6.72
N GLN A 200 33.32 -12.28 -6.22
CA GLN A 200 32.78 -12.02 -4.89
C GLN A 200 31.27 -11.74 -4.90
N ALA A 201 30.69 -11.51 -6.06
CA ALA A 201 29.26 -11.26 -6.18
C ALA A 201 28.50 -12.58 -6.33
N ASP A 202 27.38 -12.71 -5.61
CA ASP A 202 26.46 -13.84 -5.74
C ASP A 202 25.72 -13.74 -7.10
N LEU A 203 25.61 -14.85 -7.83
CA LEU A 203 25.07 -14.87 -9.20
C LEU A 203 23.74 -15.59 -9.27
N PHE A 204 22.70 -14.89 -9.70
CA PHE A 204 21.30 -15.38 -9.73
C PHE A 204 20.78 -15.56 -11.16
N TYR A 205 19.98 -16.60 -11.33
CA TYR A 205 19.00 -16.70 -12.41
C TYR A 205 17.65 -16.15 -11.87
N ASN A 206 17.00 -15.25 -12.59
CA ASN A 206 15.79 -14.57 -12.14
C ASN A 206 14.62 -14.80 -13.11
N ASP A 207 13.43 -15.18 -12.65
CA ASP A 207 12.26 -15.43 -13.50
C ASP A 207 10.94 -15.21 -12.75
N TYR A 208 9.86 -14.95 -13.50
CA TYR A 208 8.49 -14.86 -13.03
C TYR A 208 7.72 -16.16 -13.32
N GLY A 209 6.58 -16.34 -12.63
CA GLY A 209 5.70 -17.49 -12.85
C GLY A 209 6.30 -18.82 -12.39
N ILE A 210 7.33 -18.78 -11.55
CA ILE A 210 8.02 -19.94 -10.99
C ILE A 210 7.81 -20.06 -9.47
N GLU A 211 6.88 -19.33 -8.90
CA GLU A 211 6.62 -19.23 -7.46
C GLU A 211 6.16 -20.56 -6.87
N VAL A 212 5.40 -21.31 -7.66
CA VAL A 212 4.88 -22.65 -7.29
C VAL A 212 5.35 -23.71 -8.29
N ALA A 213 5.23 -24.96 -7.92
CA ALA A 213 5.54 -26.09 -8.82
C ALA A 213 4.59 -26.09 -10.04
N ASN A 214 5.14 -25.85 -11.21
CA ASN A 214 4.47 -25.87 -12.50
C ASN A 214 5.47 -26.17 -13.63
N ALA A 215 5.03 -26.28 -14.86
CA ALA A 215 5.89 -26.61 -16.00
C ALA A 215 7.09 -25.67 -16.19
N LYS A 216 6.90 -24.36 -15.97
CA LYS A 216 7.97 -23.36 -16.05
C LYS A 216 8.97 -23.50 -14.90
N SER A 217 8.47 -23.65 -13.66
CA SER A 217 9.30 -23.91 -12.48
C SER A 217 10.11 -25.21 -12.62
N ASP A 218 9.51 -26.28 -13.17
CA ASP A 218 10.19 -27.53 -13.45
C ASP A 218 11.32 -27.34 -14.46
N ALA A 219 11.09 -26.57 -15.52
CA ALA A 219 12.10 -26.29 -16.54
C ALA A 219 13.25 -25.43 -15.99
N VAL A 220 12.97 -24.44 -15.11
CA VAL A 220 13.98 -23.66 -14.41
C VAL A 220 14.79 -24.54 -13.46
N LEU A 221 14.12 -25.41 -12.69
CA LEU A 221 14.79 -26.36 -11.81
C LEU A 221 15.76 -27.28 -12.58
N GLU A 222 15.36 -27.79 -13.74
CA GLU A 222 16.25 -28.61 -14.57
C GLU A 222 17.38 -27.78 -15.20
N LEU A 223 17.12 -26.53 -15.58
CA LEU A 223 18.16 -25.61 -16.04
C LEU A 223 19.25 -25.42 -14.96
N VAL A 224 18.87 -25.03 -13.75
CA VAL A 224 19.86 -24.77 -12.67
C VAL A 224 20.55 -26.06 -12.23
N ARG A 225 19.88 -27.20 -12.23
CA ARG A 225 20.47 -28.52 -12.00
C ARG A 225 21.54 -28.84 -13.05
N GLU A 226 21.27 -28.55 -14.30
CA GLU A 226 22.26 -28.70 -15.40
C GLU A 226 23.46 -27.78 -15.21
N LEU A 227 23.25 -26.50 -14.84
CA LEU A 227 24.33 -25.54 -14.55
C LEU A 227 25.21 -26.03 -13.41
N LYS A 228 24.63 -26.47 -12.30
CA LYS A 228 25.38 -27.05 -11.16
C LYS A 228 26.19 -28.28 -11.57
N ARG A 229 25.59 -29.22 -12.34
CA ARG A 229 26.33 -30.41 -12.86
C ARG A 229 27.54 -30.02 -13.72
N LYS A 230 27.40 -28.94 -14.49
CA LYS A 230 28.49 -28.40 -15.35
C LYS A 230 29.47 -27.51 -14.59
N ARG A 231 29.30 -27.38 -13.27
CA ARG A 231 30.10 -26.49 -12.41
C ARG A 231 30.13 -25.05 -12.94
N VAL A 232 28.97 -24.58 -13.41
CA VAL A 232 28.76 -23.16 -13.72
C VAL A 232 28.56 -22.42 -12.40
N PRO A 233 29.21 -21.28 -12.18
CA PRO A 233 29.08 -20.52 -10.95
C PRO A 233 27.68 -19.85 -10.88
N ILE A 234 26.72 -20.56 -10.32
CA ILE A 234 25.39 -20.08 -9.99
C ILE A 234 25.15 -20.29 -8.50
N ASP A 235 24.78 -19.23 -7.81
CA ASP A 235 24.62 -19.21 -6.36
C ASP A 235 23.15 -19.26 -5.96
N GLY A 236 22.24 -18.71 -6.76
CA GLY A 236 20.81 -18.70 -6.38
C GLY A 236 19.83 -18.51 -7.53
N VAL A 237 18.55 -18.49 -7.13
CA VAL A 237 17.40 -18.23 -8.02
C VAL A 237 16.56 -17.11 -7.43
N GLY A 238 16.23 -16.12 -8.28
CA GLY A 238 15.26 -15.06 -7.98
C GLY A 238 13.86 -15.50 -8.44
N PHE A 239 12.92 -15.44 -7.51
CA PHE A 239 11.49 -15.62 -7.73
C PHE A 239 10.87 -14.24 -7.78
N GLN A 240 10.41 -13.78 -8.95
CA GLN A 240 9.94 -12.39 -9.10
C GLN A 240 8.73 -12.08 -8.20
N MET A 241 7.79 -12.99 -8.05
CA MET A 241 6.63 -12.82 -7.17
C MET A 241 5.69 -11.68 -7.59
N HIS A 242 5.48 -11.49 -8.90
CA HIS A 242 4.41 -10.62 -9.40
C HIS A 242 3.07 -11.33 -9.24
N ILE A 243 2.34 -11.05 -8.17
CA ILE A 243 1.16 -11.81 -7.75
C ILE A 243 -0.12 -11.06 -8.12
N ASP A 244 -1.04 -11.75 -8.80
CA ASP A 244 -2.44 -11.34 -8.88
C ASP A 244 -3.19 -11.87 -7.65
N ALA A 245 -3.74 -10.98 -6.84
CA ALA A 245 -4.40 -11.34 -5.57
C ALA A 245 -5.65 -12.24 -5.75
N ARG A 246 -6.13 -12.43 -6.97
CA ARG A 246 -7.19 -13.41 -7.27
C ARG A 246 -6.69 -14.85 -7.22
N PHE A 247 -5.39 -15.08 -7.43
CA PHE A 247 -4.77 -16.38 -7.55
C PHE A 247 -3.46 -16.47 -6.71
N PRO A 248 -3.51 -16.16 -5.43
CA PRO A 248 -2.31 -16.11 -4.63
C PRO A 248 -1.78 -17.52 -4.36
N PRO A 249 -0.46 -17.73 -4.33
CA PRO A 249 0.10 -18.97 -3.86
C PRO A 249 -0.20 -19.18 -2.38
N SER A 250 -0.42 -20.43 -1.96
CA SER A 250 -0.44 -20.78 -0.54
C SER A 250 0.98 -20.80 0.05
N GLU A 251 1.10 -20.64 1.36
CA GLU A 251 2.40 -20.77 2.03
C GLU A 251 3.00 -22.16 1.79
N ALA A 252 2.17 -23.20 1.84
CA ALA A 252 2.60 -24.58 1.60
C ALA A 252 3.18 -24.79 0.19
N GLN A 253 2.54 -24.20 -0.83
CA GLN A 253 3.03 -24.27 -2.22
C GLN A 253 4.37 -23.56 -2.39
N LEU A 254 4.54 -22.37 -1.75
CA LEU A 254 5.81 -21.66 -1.75
C LEU A 254 6.91 -22.47 -1.08
N LEU A 255 6.66 -23.00 0.11
CA LEU A 255 7.62 -23.82 0.87
C LEU A 255 8.02 -25.08 0.11
N GLU A 256 7.04 -25.80 -0.48
CA GLU A 256 7.32 -26.97 -1.31
C GLU A 256 8.26 -26.62 -2.47
N ASN A 257 7.97 -25.52 -3.17
CA ASN A 257 8.75 -25.15 -4.35
C ASN A 257 10.13 -24.58 -3.97
N PHE A 258 10.23 -23.73 -2.97
CA PHE A 258 11.53 -23.22 -2.47
C PHE A 258 12.44 -24.36 -2.04
N ALA A 259 11.93 -25.35 -1.31
CA ALA A 259 12.68 -26.53 -0.90
C ALA A 259 13.24 -27.35 -2.09
N ARG A 260 12.66 -27.26 -3.29
CA ARG A 260 13.17 -27.96 -4.49
C ARG A 260 14.50 -27.36 -4.97
N PHE A 261 14.64 -26.04 -4.87
CA PHE A 261 15.84 -25.30 -5.26
C PHE A 261 16.87 -25.28 -4.13
N ASP A 262 16.44 -25.07 -2.90
CA ASP A 262 17.27 -25.10 -1.69
C ASP A 262 18.05 -26.41 -1.57
N ARG A 263 17.40 -27.57 -1.81
CA ARG A 263 18.05 -28.89 -1.85
C ARG A 263 19.18 -29.03 -2.89
N LEU A 264 19.30 -28.12 -3.85
CA LEU A 264 20.41 -28.04 -4.78
C LEU A 264 21.57 -27.18 -4.22
N GLY A 265 21.43 -26.64 -3.01
CA GLY A 265 22.35 -25.66 -2.42
C GLY A 265 22.34 -24.35 -3.19
N LEU A 266 21.14 -23.87 -3.56
CA LEU A 266 20.92 -22.58 -4.20
C LEU A 266 20.23 -21.65 -3.22
N SER A 267 20.72 -20.42 -3.13
CA SER A 267 20.06 -19.35 -2.41
C SER A 267 18.73 -18.99 -3.08
N ILE A 268 17.73 -18.70 -2.24
CA ILE A 268 16.40 -18.25 -2.65
C ILE A 268 16.30 -16.74 -2.43
N ASN A 269 15.86 -16.03 -3.46
CA ASN A 269 15.61 -14.60 -3.38
C ASN A 269 14.18 -14.32 -3.86
N VAL A 270 13.31 -13.79 -3.00
CA VAL A 270 12.09 -13.14 -3.45
C VAL A 270 12.52 -11.80 -4.01
N SER A 271 12.46 -11.62 -5.33
CA SER A 271 13.24 -10.60 -6.01
C SER A 271 12.46 -9.37 -6.47
N GLU A 272 11.15 -9.48 -6.68
CA GLU A 272 10.34 -8.44 -7.32
C GLU A 272 8.89 -8.42 -6.82
N LEU A 273 8.67 -8.71 -5.53
CA LEU A 273 7.33 -8.86 -4.97
C LEU A 273 6.47 -7.61 -5.19
N ASP A 274 5.36 -7.80 -5.83
CA ASP A 274 4.20 -6.92 -5.83
C ASP A 274 2.90 -7.75 -5.85
N VAL A 275 1.80 -7.17 -5.34
CA VAL A 275 0.52 -7.88 -5.24
C VAL A 275 -0.60 -7.02 -5.80
N GLN A 276 -1.04 -7.31 -7.00
CA GLN A 276 -2.09 -6.59 -7.72
C GLN A 276 -3.46 -6.89 -7.13
N VAL A 277 -4.20 -5.84 -6.74
CA VAL A 277 -5.53 -5.96 -6.13
C VAL A 277 -6.65 -5.33 -6.94
N ARG A 278 -6.35 -4.62 -8.03
CA ARG A 278 -7.35 -3.91 -8.86
C ARG A 278 -8.50 -4.79 -9.35
N ASN A 279 -8.19 -6.05 -9.69
CA ASN A 279 -9.17 -7.00 -10.23
C ASN A 279 -9.90 -7.82 -9.15
N VAL A 280 -9.62 -7.58 -7.87
CA VAL A 280 -10.32 -8.18 -6.74
C VAL A 280 -11.59 -7.37 -6.47
N SER A 281 -12.71 -8.05 -6.27
CA SER A 281 -13.95 -7.42 -5.83
C SER A 281 -13.89 -7.05 -4.35
N GLY A 282 -14.69 -6.09 -3.93
CA GLY A 282 -14.74 -5.63 -2.55
C GLY A 282 -14.24 -4.20 -2.36
N THR A 283 -14.32 -3.71 -1.13
CA THR A 283 -13.82 -2.40 -0.72
C THR A 283 -12.30 -2.33 -0.77
N ARG A 284 -11.74 -1.13 -0.80
CA ARG A 284 -10.28 -0.94 -0.72
C ARG A 284 -9.71 -1.59 0.56
N ALA A 285 -10.39 -1.46 1.68
CA ALA A 285 -9.96 -2.07 2.95
C ALA A 285 -9.87 -3.61 2.85
N GLU A 286 -10.86 -4.26 2.24
CA GLU A 286 -10.85 -5.72 2.02
C GLU A 286 -9.76 -6.14 1.04
N LYS A 287 -9.57 -5.38 -0.04
CA LYS A 287 -8.47 -5.62 -1.00
C LYS A 287 -7.10 -5.53 -0.35
N LEU A 288 -6.86 -4.46 0.43
CA LEU A 288 -5.61 -4.27 1.16
C LEU A 288 -5.40 -5.31 2.27
N SER A 289 -6.47 -5.81 2.87
CA SER A 289 -6.38 -6.89 3.86
C SER A 289 -6.06 -8.24 3.22
N LEU A 290 -6.59 -8.52 2.03
CA LEU A 290 -6.17 -9.69 1.25
C LEU A 290 -4.70 -9.56 0.83
N GLN A 291 -4.29 -8.38 0.36
CA GLN A 291 -2.89 -8.06 0.05
C GLN A 291 -1.98 -8.32 1.27
N LYS A 292 -2.38 -7.83 2.45
CA LYS A 292 -1.71 -8.07 3.72
C LYS A 292 -1.42 -9.56 3.95
N GLN A 293 -2.44 -10.42 3.81
CA GLN A 293 -2.27 -11.87 3.99
C GLN A 293 -1.26 -12.46 3.00
N ILE A 294 -1.28 -12.01 1.76
CA ILE A 294 -0.37 -12.52 0.72
C ILE A 294 1.07 -12.13 1.03
N TYR A 295 1.33 -10.85 1.37
CA TYR A 295 2.66 -10.39 1.78
C TYR A 295 3.18 -11.17 2.98
N GLN A 296 2.35 -11.39 4.01
CA GLN A 296 2.75 -12.15 5.20
C GLN A 296 3.12 -13.60 4.85
N ARG A 297 2.34 -14.27 3.97
CA ARG A 297 2.64 -15.66 3.52
C ARG A 297 3.96 -15.76 2.78
N VAL A 298 4.23 -14.82 1.86
CA VAL A 298 5.49 -14.80 1.09
C VAL A 298 6.69 -14.61 2.02
N VAL A 299 6.62 -13.62 2.92
CA VAL A 299 7.68 -13.37 3.89
C VAL A 299 7.86 -14.55 4.84
N SER A 300 6.77 -15.12 5.36
CA SER A 300 6.80 -16.29 6.23
C SER A 300 7.42 -17.52 5.54
N ALA A 301 7.11 -17.76 4.26
CA ALA A 301 7.71 -18.83 3.48
C ALA A 301 9.23 -18.62 3.33
N CYS A 302 9.69 -17.39 3.08
CA CYS A 302 11.11 -17.06 3.04
C CYS A 302 11.78 -17.29 4.41
N VAL A 303 11.19 -16.80 5.51
CA VAL A 303 11.72 -16.98 6.87
C VAL A 303 11.85 -18.47 7.25
N LYS A 304 10.95 -19.32 6.79
CA LYS A 304 10.94 -20.78 7.04
C LYS A 304 11.87 -21.58 6.11
N THR A 305 12.42 -20.94 5.07
CA THR A 305 13.33 -21.58 4.10
C THR A 305 14.78 -21.21 4.43
N GLU A 306 15.61 -22.21 4.76
CA GLU A 306 17.00 -22.00 5.24
C GLU A 306 17.85 -21.24 4.22
N GLY A 307 17.72 -21.57 2.92
CA GLY A 307 18.45 -20.92 1.83
C GLY A 307 17.86 -19.56 1.40
N CYS A 308 16.78 -19.05 2.01
CA CYS A 308 16.27 -17.73 1.65
C CYS A 308 17.15 -16.61 2.22
N GLU A 309 17.49 -15.61 1.38
CA GLU A 309 18.40 -14.55 1.76
C GLU A 309 17.77 -13.16 1.79
N ALA A 310 16.76 -12.92 0.96
CA ALA A 310 16.15 -11.61 0.83
C ALA A 310 14.69 -11.67 0.37
N VAL A 311 13.93 -10.66 0.81
CA VAL A 311 12.63 -10.30 0.23
C VAL A 311 12.75 -8.88 -0.33
N THR A 312 12.54 -8.76 -1.64
CA THR A 312 12.64 -7.50 -2.38
C THR A 312 11.33 -7.23 -3.09
N THR A 313 10.77 -6.02 -2.94
CA THR A 313 9.58 -5.56 -3.65
C THR A 313 9.97 -4.88 -4.98
N TRP A 314 9.07 -4.88 -5.98
CA TRP A 314 9.36 -4.19 -7.25
C TRP A 314 8.80 -2.76 -7.24
N GLY A 315 9.52 -1.88 -6.56
CA GLY A 315 9.07 -0.62 -6.01
C GLY A 315 8.58 -0.80 -4.57
N PHE A 316 8.54 0.26 -3.77
CA PHE A 316 8.06 0.19 -2.38
C PHE A 316 6.84 1.09 -2.14
N THR A 317 6.49 1.97 -3.07
CA THR A 317 5.34 2.87 -3.00
C THR A 317 4.51 2.82 -4.27
N ASP A 318 3.20 2.79 -4.11
CA ASP A 318 2.24 2.79 -5.21
C ASP A 318 2.46 3.98 -6.16
N LYS A 319 2.92 5.13 -5.63
CA LYS A 319 3.20 6.37 -6.36
C LYS A 319 4.07 6.21 -7.61
N TYR A 320 4.99 5.25 -7.60
CA TYR A 320 5.94 5.01 -8.69
C TYR A 320 5.89 3.57 -9.20
N SER A 321 4.80 2.86 -8.94
CA SER A 321 4.63 1.46 -9.36
C SER A 321 4.61 1.33 -10.89
N TRP A 322 5.35 0.34 -11.40
CA TRP A 322 5.32 -0.02 -12.81
C TRP A 322 3.96 -0.63 -13.22
N ILE A 323 3.22 -1.20 -12.25
CA ILE A 323 1.89 -1.77 -12.45
C ILE A 323 0.93 -0.68 -12.96
N ASP A 324 0.93 0.48 -12.32
CA ASP A 324 0.06 1.61 -12.69
C ASP A 324 0.34 2.10 -14.10
N GLN A 325 1.62 2.15 -14.45
CA GLN A 325 2.06 2.59 -15.79
C GLN A 325 1.69 1.58 -16.88
N SER A 326 1.75 0.28 -16.58
CA SER A 326 1.57 -0.79 -17.55
C SER A 326 0.14 -1.27 -17.67
N PHE A 327 -0.63 -1.22 -16.59
CA PHE A 327 -1.93 -1.88 -16.50
C PHE A 327 -3.05 -1.00 -15.93
N GLY A 328 -2.75 0.23 -15.50
CA GLY A 328 -3.67 1.17 -14.87
C GLY A 328 -3.66 1.09 -13.34
N PRO A 329 -4.37 2.04 -12.67
CA PRO A 329 -4.27 2.26 -11.23
C PRO A 329 -4.50 1.01 -10.38
N ASP A 330 -3.63 0.81 -9.39
CA ASP A 330 -3.68 -0.30 -8.43
C ASP A 330 -3.03 0.16 -7.11
N ASP A 331 -3.08 -0.68 -6.09
CA ASP A 331 -2.40 -0.50 -4.79
C ASP A 331 -1.43 -1.68 -4.54
N PRO A 332 -0.38 -1.94 -5.35
CA PRO A 332 0.34 -3.22 -5.29
C PRO A 332 1.41 -3.32 -4.19
N LEU A 333 1.87 -2.22 -3.60
CA LEU A 333 3.08 -2.14 -2.78
C LEU A 333 2.78 -1.85 -1.30
N GLU A 334 3.83 -1.79 -0.46
CA GLU A 334 3.71 -1.65 1.00
C GLU A 334 3.53 -0.22 1.50
N PHE A 335 3.83 0.79 0.67
CA PHE A 335 3.53 2.21 0.95
C PHE A 335 2.60 2.77 -0.11
N ASP A 336 1.69 3.65 0.30
CA ASP A 336 0.76 4.34 -0.58
C ASP A 336 1.42 5.50 -1.36
N ASP A 337 0.62 6.20 -2.19
CA ASP A 337 1.06 7.37 -2.95
C ASP A 337 1.57 8.53 -2.08
N ALA A 338 1.10 8.61 -0.84
CA ALA A 338 1.52 9.61 0.14
C ALA A 338 2.72 9.16 0.98
N LEU A 339 3.32 8.00 0.65
CA LEU A 339 4.40 7.36 1.38
C LEU A 339 3.98 6.88 2.79
N GLY A 340 2.69 6.72 3.03
CA GLY A 340 2.11 6.14 4.24
C GLY A 340 2.23 4.60 4.23
N ARG A 341 2.43 4.01 5.42
CA ARG A 341 2.49 2.56 5.58
C ARG A 341 1.12 1.93 5.36
N LYS A 342 1.03 0.97 4.45
CA LYS A 342 -0.16 0.17 4.18
C LYS A 342 -0.20 -1.09 5.05
N PRO A 343 -1.33 -1.83 5.10
CA PRO A 343 -1.39 -3.12 5.80
C PRO A 343 -0.31 -4.11 5.36
N ALA A 344 0.14 -4.08 4.10
CA ALA A 344 1.23 -4.90 3.57
C ALA A 344 2.56 -4.66 4.28
N TYR A 345 2.89 -3.40 4.66
CA TYR A 345 4.08 -3.09 5.44
C TYR A 345 4.10 -3.86 6.78
N TYR A 346 3.01 -3.79 7.53
CA TYR A 346 2.89 -4.46 8.82
C TYR A 346 2.93 -5.98 8.67
N ALA A 347 2.33 -6.50 7.59
CA ALA A 347 2.37 -7.92 7.26
C ALA A 347 3.79 -8.43 6.98
N MET A 348 4.63 -7.61 6.35
CA MET A 348 6.05 -7.97 6.17
C MET A 348 6.78 -8.02 7.51
N VAL A 349 6.54 -7.05 8.41
CA VAL A 349 7.10 -7.07 9.78
C VAL A 349 6.64 -8.31 10.52
N ASP A 350 5.35 -8.60 10.55
CA ASP A 350 4.74 -9.78 11.18
C ASP A 350 5.36 -11.08 10.64
N GLY A 351 5.54 -11.19 9.33
CA GLY A 351 6.18 -12.33 8.68
C GLY A 351 7.64 -12.50 9.08
N PHE A 352 8.44 -11.43 9.13
CA PHE A 352 9.84 -11.47 9.57
C PHE A 352 9.97 -11.80 11.07
N VAL A 353 9.07 -11.31 11.91
CA VAL A 353 9.03 -11.67 13.33
C VAL A 353 8.66 -13.14 13.51
N GLY A 354 7.96 -13.72 12.56
CA GLY A 354 7.57 -15.14 12.53
C GLY A 354 6.17 -15.38 13.06
N LEU A 355 5.31 -14.37 13.03
CA LEU A 355 3.89 -14.56 13.33
C LEU A 355 3.24 -15.45 12.27
N THR A 356 2.37 -16.32 12.70
CA THR A 356 1.66 -17.26 11.82
C THR A 356 0.66 -16.47 10.94
N PRO A 357 0.72 -16.60 9.61
CA PRO A 357 -0.29 -16.02 8.74
C PRO A 357 -1.69 -16.57 9.05
N ASP A 358 -2.71 -15.76 8.80
CA ASP A 358 -4.11 -16.22 8.88
C ASP A 358 -4.31 -17.47 8.01
N ALA A 359 -5.08 -18.44 8.52
CA ALA A 359 -5.40 -19.66 7.79
C ALA A 359 -6.16 -19.31 6.49
N GLU A 360 -5.97 -20.12 5.47
CA GLU A 360 -6.70 -19.96 4.19
C GLU A 360 -8.22 -20.08 4.43
N GLY A 361 -8.98 -19.23 3.76
CA GLY A 361 -10.43 -19.16 3.90
C GLY A 361 -10.96 -18.37 5.11
N VAL A 362 -10.08 -17.92 6.01
CA VAL A 362 -10.47 -16.99 7.09
C VAL A 362 -10.54 -15.57 6.52
N ALA A 363 -11.60 -14.82 6.87
CA ALA A 363 -11.72 -13.42 6.50
C ALA A 363 -10.51 -12.62 7.01
N PRO A 364 -9.89 -11.79 6.17
CA PRO A 364 -8.65 -11.09 6.53
C PRO A 364 -8.87 -10.11 7.69
N ASN A 365 -7.86 -9.99 8.56
CA ASN A 365 -7.87 -8.96 9.61
C ASN A 365 -7.67 -7.58 8.99
N LEU A 366 -8.66 -6.70 9.13
CA LEU A 366 -8.65 -5.34 8.59
C LEU A 366 -7.63 -4.43 9.31
N ILE A 367 -7.28 -4.72 10.56
CA ILE A 367 -6.31 -3.93 11.33
C ILE A 367 -4.89 -4.21 10.82
N GLY A 368 -4.17 -3.17 10.42
CA GLY A 368 -2.80 -3.26 9.90
C GLY A 368 -1.81 -3.71 10.96
N ASN A 369 -1.56 -2.86 11.95
CA ASN A 369 -0.61 -3.07 13.06
C ASN A 369 -1.32 -3.70 14.26
N ALA A 370 -1.80 -4.93 14.09
CA ALA A 370 -2.64 -5.63 15.07
C ALA A 370 -1.86 -6.24 16.25
N SER A 371 -0.56 -6.50 16.03
CA SER A 371 0.35 -7.22 16.91
C SER A 371 1.41 -6.32 17.55
N PHE A 372 1.37 -5.02 17.32
CA PHE A 372 2.32 -4.02 17.84
C PHE A 372 3.80 -4.22 17.43
N GLU A 373 4.11 -5.13 16.51
CA GLU A 373 5.47 -5.44 16.09
C GLU A 373 6.14 -4.28 15.34
N ALA A 374 5.36 -3.41 14.73
CA ALA A 374 5.82 -2.18 14.08
C ALA A 374 5.71 -0.93 14.98
N GLY A 375 5.60 -1.09 16.28
CA GLY A 375 5.42 0.02 17.22
C GLY A 375 3.96 0.28 17.55
N THR A 376 3.63 1.51 17.92
CA THR A 376 2.26 1.91 18.29
C THR A 376 1.51 2.63 17.17
N ASP A 377 1.97 2.53 15.93
CA ASP A 377 1.36 3.17 14.76
C ASP A 377 -0.14 2.81 14.64
N GLY A 378 -0.99 3.82 14.49
CA GLY A 378 -2.44 3.68 14.42
C GLY A 378 -3.14 3.54 15.77
N TRP A 379 -2.41 3.33 16.86
CA TRP A 379 -2.93 3.16 18.20
C TRP A 379 -2.78 4.41 19.05
N PHE A 380 -3.75 4.67 19.92
CA PHE A 380 -3.74 5.81 20.84
C PHE A 380 -4.35 5.48 22.20
N GLY A 381 -4.17 6.36 23.16
CA GLY A 381 -4.77 6.26 24.48
C GLY A 381 -6.19 6.84 24.50
N PHE A 382 -7.22 6.04 24.78
CA PHE A 382 -8.57 6.54 25.01
C PHE A 382 -8.71 7.04 26.44
N GLY A 383 -8.73 8.36 26.57
CA GLY A 383 -8.76 9.02 27.88
C GLY A 383 -7.43 9.02 28.67
N ILE A 384 -6.36 8.52 28.09
CA ILE A 384 -4.98 8.57 28.60
C ILE A 384 -4.06 9.23 27.57
N PRO A 385 -2.92 9.80 27.97
CA PRO A 385 -2.07 10.57 27.04
C PRO A 385 -1.53 9.77 25.88
N SER A 386 -1.10 8.53 26.10
CA SER A 386 -0.51 7.65 25.10
C SER A 386 -0.52 6.20 25.55
N ILE A 387 -0.22 5.29 24.61
CA ILE A 387 0.17 3.91 24.89
C ILE A 387 1.66 3.75 24.61
N SER A 388 2.25 2.72 25.18
CA SER A 388 3.66 2.36 24.97
C SER A 388 3.77 0.88 24.58
N LEU A 389 4.94 0.45 24.13
CA LEU A 389 5.22 -0.96 23.95
C LEU A 389 5.64 -1.62 25.28
N ASP A 390 5.29 -2.87 25.42
CA ASP A 390 5.73 -3.77 26.51
C ASP A 390 6.24 -5.09 25.92
N ALA A 391 7.16 -5.75 26.61
CA ALA A 391 7.74 -7.02 26.20
C ALA A 391 7.03 -8.25 26.82
N HIS A 392 5.87 -8.04 27.44
CA HIS A 392 4.98 -9.12 27.88
C HIS A 392 3.88 -9.27 26.83
N GLU A 393 4.22 -9.93 25.76
CA GLU A 393 3.42 -10.13 24.56
C GLU A 393 2.55 -11.41 24.67
N HIS A 394 1.48 -11.47 23.87
CA HIS A 394 0.74 -12.72 23.60
C HIS A 394 1.43 -13.49 22.48
N THR A 395 1.73 -12.80 21.38
CA THR A 395 2.56 -13.33 20.30
C THR A 395 3.61 -12.30 19.86
N GLY A 396 4.62 -12.74 19.12
CA GLY A 396 5.65 -11.82 18.63
C GLY A 396 6.65 -11.37 19.69
N ARG A 397 6.80 -10.06 19.87
CA ARG A 397 7.80 -9.42 20.76
C ARG A 397 7.27 -8.28 21.58
N HIS A 398 6.12 -7.73 21.19
CA HIS A 398 5.58 -6.51 21.76
C HIS A 398 4.07 -6.59 21.93
N ALA A 399 3.58 -5.99 22.99
CA ALA A 399 2.17 -5.71 23.22
C ALA A 399 1.97 -4.22 23.45
N GLY A 400 0.77 -3.72 23.24
CA GLY A 400 0.38 -2.35 23.57
C GLY A 400 0.07 -2.21 25.05
N LEU A 401 0.76 -1.32 25.76
CA LEU A 401 0.57 -1.04 27.19
C LEU A 401 -0.13 0.31 27.40
N ALA A 402 -1.30 0.27 28.05
CA ALA A 402 -2.02 1.43 28.57
C ALA A 402 -1.83 1.54 30.07
N ALA A 403 -0.91 2.39 30.50
CA ALA A 403 -0.61 2.67 31.92
C ALA A 403 -1.12 4.06 32.34
N GLY A 404 -1.06 4.36 33.63
CA GLY A 404 -1.45 5.66 34.18
C GLY A 404 -2.95 5.97 34.08
N ARG A 405 -3.78 4.96 34.00
CA ARG A 405 -5.25 5.05 33.97
C ARG A 405 -5.75 5.59 35.30
N SER A 406 -6.68 6.54 35.27
CA SER A 406 -7.32 7.13 36.45
C SER A 406 -8.81 6.74 36.53
N ASP A 407 -9.34 6.06 35.53
CA ASP A 407 -10.73 5.65 35.47
C ASP A 407 -10.90 4.33 34.74
N THR A 408 -12.04 3.63 34.92
CA THR A 408 -12.31 2.32 34.34
C THR A 408 -12.54 2.33 32.84
N TRP A 409 -13.03 3.43 32.27
CA TRP A 409 -13.30 3.58 30.82
C TRP A 409 -12.06 3.89 29.95
N GLN A 410 -10.93 4.14 30.57
CA GLN A 410 -9.70 4.49 29.89
C GLN A 410 -8.93 3.27 29.44
N GLY A 411 -8.29 3.33 28.24
CA GLY A 411 -7.48 2.22 27.77
C GLY A 411 -6.87 2.41 26.38
N PRO A 412 -6.29 1.35 25.80
CA PRO A 412 -5.75 1.38 24.44
C PRO A 412 -6.87 1.35 23.42
N ALA A 413 -6.72 2.12 22.33
CA ALA A 413 -7.74 2.30 21.31
C ALA A 413 -7.16 2.41 19.89
N ILE A 414 -8.00 2.06 18.92
CA ILE A 414 -7.74 2.21 17.49
C ILE A 414 -8.99 2.78 16.79
N ASP A 415 -8.76 3.72 15.86
CA ASP A 415 -9.80 4.22 14.97
C ASP A 415 -9.97 3.27 13.78
N VAL A 416 -11.13 2.65 13.67
CA VAL A 416 -11.46 1.71 12.61
C VAL A 416 -12.48 2.28 11.62
N SER A 417 -12.78 3.57 11.68
CA SER A 417 -13.81 4.23 10.85
C SER A 417 -13.60 4.00 9.35
N ALA A 418 -12.35 4.07 8.90
CA ALA A 418 -11.99 3.83 7.50
C ALA A 418 -11.99 2.34 7.08
N LEU A 419 -12.09 1.43 8.05
CA LEU A 419 -12.04 -0.02 7.82
C LEU A 419 -13.42 -0.67 7.79
N VAL A 420 -14.44 0.03 8.29
CA VAL A 420 -15.78 -0.51 8.46
C VAL A 420 -16.81 0.17 7.55
N GLN A 421 -17.85 -0.55 7.20
CA GLN A 421 -18.95 -0.05 6.40
C GLN A 421 -20.22 0.15 7.24
N PRO A 422 -21.01 1.21 6.98
CA PRO A 422 -22.30 1.40 7.61
C PRO A 422 -23.24 0.20 7.38
N GLY A 423 -23.93 -0.21 8.43
CA GLY A 423 -24.88 -1.32 8.39
C GLY A 423 -24.26 -2.72 8.49
N TRP A 424 -22.93 -2.84 8.50
CA TRP A 424 -22.24 -4.14 8.56
C TRP A 424 -21.99 -4.63 9.99
N VAL A 425 -21.80 -5.94 10.10
CA VAL A 425 -21.37 -6.60 11.34
C VAL A 425 -19.99 -7.18 11.14
N TYR A 426 -19.13 -6.96 12.11
CA TYR A 426 -17.74 -7.44 12.13
C TYR A 426 -17.50 -8.36 13.32
N ASP A 427 -16.63 -9.35 13.17
CA ASP A 427 -16.06 -10.06 14.29
C ASP A 427 -14.84 -9.28 14.79
N ALA A 428 -14.91 -8.81 16.02
CA ALA A 428 -13.83 -8.10 16.67
C ALA A 428 -13.30 -8.92 17.85
N SER A 429 -11.98 -9.00 17.97
CA SER A 429 -11.32 -9.69 19.08
C SER A 429 -10.03 -8.98 19.52
N ALA A 430 -9.61 -9.24 20.76
CA ALA A 430 -8.35 -8.78 21.32
C ALA A 430 -7.88 -9.76 22.39
N PHE A 431 -6.59 -10.03 22.46
CA PHE A 431 -5.98 -10.68 23.62
C PHE A 431 -5.59 -9.61 24.64
N VAL A 432 -6.02 -9.82 25.89
CA VAL A 432 -5.87 -8.81 26.95
C VAL A 432 -5.28 -9.42 28.21
N SER A 433 -4.27 -8.76 28.77
CA SER A 433 -3.70 -9.04 30.10
C SER A 433 -3.71 -7.76 30.92
N ILE A 434 -3.50 -7.85 32.21
CA ILE A 434 -3.46 -6.69 33.12
C ILE A 434 -2.21 -6.71 34.00
N ARG A 435 -1.85 -5.51 34.51
CA ARG A 435 -0.76 -5.37 35.48
C ARG A 435 -1.17 -4.45 36.63
N GLY A 436 -0.89 -4.90 37.86
CA GLY A 436 -1.25 -4.16 39.07
C GLY A 436 -2.44 -4.72 39.82
N ALA A 437 -3.03 -5.80 39.33
CA ALA A 437 -4.02 -6.64 40.00
C ALA A 437 -3.87 -8.10 39.57
N THR A 438 -4.22 -9.08 40.37
CA THR A 438 -4.15 -10.51 40.02
C THR A 438 -5.19 -10.88 38.96
N SER A 439 -6.37 -10.28 39.02
CA SER A 439 -7.44 -10.38 38.01
C SER A 439 -8.36 -9.17 38.13
N ASP A 440 -8.97 -8.76 37.04
CA ASP A 440 -9.98 -7.70 36.98
C ASP A 440 -10.86 -7.88 35.73
N ALA A 441 -12.06 -7.29 35.76
CA ALA A 441 -12.98 -7.30 34.62
C ALA A 441 -12.48 -6.40 33.49
N VAL A 442 -12.48 -6.90 32.25
CA VAL A 442 -12.09 -6.19 31.05
C VAL A 442 -13.19 -6.28 30.00
N ARG A 443 -13.25 -5.29 29.12
CA ARG A 443 -14.19 -5.24 28.00
C ARG A 443 -13.48 -4.77 26.75
N LEU A 444 -13.83 -5.39 25.63
CA LEU A 444 -13.63 -4.82 24.31
C LEU A 444 -14.90 -4.03 23.98
N SER A 445 -14.77 -2.72 23.81
CA SER A 445 -15.88 -1.79 23.63
C SER A 445 -15.71 -0.97 22.36
N ALA A 446 -16.81 -0.46 21.82
CA ALA A 446 -16.80 0.44 20.69
C ALA A 446 -17.50 1.76 21.05
N LYS A 447 -16.86 2.90 20.72
CA LYS A 447 -17.50 4.20 20.62
C LYS A 447 -17.92 4.41 19.18
N ILE A 448 -19.21 4.67 18.92
CA ILE A 448 -19.74 4.92 17.59
C ILE A 448 -20.43 6.27 17.59
N THR A 449 -20.05 7.13 16.64
CA THR A 449 -20.65 8.46 16.50
C THR A 449 -21.16 8.61 15.06
N CYS A 450 -22.49 8.74 14.92
CA CYS A 450 -23.09 9.11 13.64
C CYS A 450 -23.17 10.63 13.50
N PRO A 451 -23.01 11.20 12.29
CA PRO A 451 -23.11 12.64 12.06
C PRO A 451 -24.40 13.24 12.66
N GLY A 452 -24.25 14.27 13.50
CA GLY A 452 -25.38 14.96 14.15
C GLY A 452 -26.01 14.22 15.34
N ALA A 453 -25.51 13.06 15.72
CA ALA A 453 -25.97 12.30 16.89
C ALA A 453 -24.92 12.28 18.01
N ALA A 454 -25.37 12.03 19.23
CA ALA A 454 -24.48 11.77 20.37
C ALA A 454 -23.75 10.44 20.18
N SER A 455 -22.49 10.35 20.66
CA SER A 455 -21.76 9.09 20.65
C SER A 455 -22.48 8.00 21.43
N ALA A 456 -22.59 6.83 20.83
CA ALA A 456 -23.06 5.60 21.48
C ALA A 456 -21.83 4.75 21.89
N PHE A 457 -21.95 4.08 23.02
CA PHE A 457 -20.94 3.16 23.55
C PHE A 457 -21.55 1.76 23.65
N SER A 458 -20.90 0.76 23.11
CA SER A 458 -21.35 -0.62 23.14
C SER A 458 -20.24 -1.55 23.57
N THR A 459 -20.56 -2.53 24.41
CA THR A 459 -19.64 -3.62 24.73
C THR A 459 -19.70 -4.67 23.63
N VAL A 460 -18.57 -4.97 23.01
CA VAL A 460 -18.42 -6.02 22.00
C VAL A 460 -18.19 -7.37 22.67
N ALA A 461 -17.31 -7.41 23.68
CA ALA A 461 -17.02 -8.59 24.47
C ALA A 461 -16.61 -8.20 25.89
N ALA A 462 -16.80 -9.11 26.86
CA ALA A 462 -16.36 -8.91 28.23
C ALA A 462 -15.89 -10.22 28.83
N ASP A 463 -14.81 -10.16 29.63
CA ASP A 463 -14.27 -11.30 30.37
C ASP A 463 -13.46 -10.80 31.58
N THR A 464 -12.83 -11.71 32.29
CA THR A 464 -11.86 -11.42 33.35
C THR A 464 -10.44 -11.60 32.79
N ALA A 465 -9.66 -10.53 32.79
CA ALA A 465 -8.23 -10.62 32.51
C ALA A 465 -7.42 -10.91 33.76
N HIS A 466 -6.30 -11.54 33.58
CA HIS A 466 -5.38 -11.93 34.63
C HIS A 466 -4.01 -11.31 34.43
N GLN A 467 -3.27 -11.14 35.52
CA GLN A 467 -1.86 -10.84 35.45
C GLN A 467 -1.11 -12.09 34.94
N ASP A 468 -0.09 -11.92 34.13
CA ASP A 468 0.80 -12.98 33.61
C ASP A 468 0.12 -13.99 32.63
N SER A 469 -1.12 -13.73 32.18
CA SER A 469 -1.75 -14.51 31.12
C SER A 469 -2.74 -13.66 30.31
N TYR A 470 -2.87 -13.99 29.03
CA TYR A 470 -3.80 -13.31 28.13
C TYR A 470 -5.16 -14.00 28.10
N SER A 471 -6.22 -13.22 28.19
CA SER A 471 -7.61 -13.62 27.99
C SER A 471 -8.07 -13.13 26.62
N LEU A 472 -8.81 -13.98 25.87
CA LEU A 472 -9.37 -13.62 24.57
C LEU A 472 -10.74 -12.94 24.78
N LEU A 473 -10.86 -11.68 24.39
CA LEU A 473 -12.12 -10.98 24.18
C LEU A 473 -12.55 -11.16 22.73
N SER A 474 -13.73 -11.68 22.47
CA SER A 474 -14.24 -11.88 21.10
C SER A 474 -15.74 -11.70 21.03
N GLY A 475 -16.22 -10.92 20.05
CA GLY A 475 -17.63 -10.62 19.89
C GLY A 475 -17.96 -9.92 18.59
N ALA A 476 -19.23 -9.56 18.41
CA ALA A 476 -19.74 -8.90 17.23
C ALA A 476 -19.78 -7.38 17.41
N LEU A 477 -19.16 -6.65 16.49
CA LEU A 477 -19.27 -5.20 16.34
C LEU A 477 -20.31 -4.89 15.26
N SER A 478 -21.46 -4.32 15.64
CA SER A 478 -22.48 -3.86 14.70
C SER A 478 -22.30 -2.37 14.41
N VAL A 479 -22.06 -2.02 13.17
CA VAL A 479 -21.93 -0.63 12.71
C VAL A 479 -23.31 -0.14 12.24
N PRO A 480 -23.86 0.96 12.80
CA PRO A 480 -25.17 1.45 12.40
C PRO A 480 -25.18 1.99 10.96
N LEU A 481 -26.36 1.96 10.34
CA LEU A 481 -26.57 2.53 9.02
C LEU A 481 -26.67 4.07 9.13
N CYS A 482 -25.54 4.74 9.16
CA CYS A 482 -25.46 6.20 9.08
C CYS A 482 -24.29 6.61 8.17
N ALA A 483 -24.36 7.79 7.59
CA ALA A 483 -23.28 8.28 6.74
C ALA A 483 -22.01 8.50 7.58
N GLN A 484 -20.89 7.88 7.17
CA GLN A 484 -19.57 8.07 7.78
C GLN A 484 -19.57 7.95 9.33
N PRO A 485 -19.86 6.76 9.89
CA PRO A 485 -19.75 6.57 11.33
C PRO A 485 -18.29 6.71 11.76
N GLU A 486 -18.02 7.50 12.79
CA GLU A 486 -16.79 7.41 13.56
C GLU A 486 -16.87 6.14 14.42
N VAL A 487 -15.93 5.21 14.29
CA VAL A 487 -15.90 3.97 15.07
C VAL A 487 -14.53 3.79 15.71
N ILE A 488 -14.49 3.91 17.03
CA ILE A 488 -13.28 3.68 17.83
C ILE A 488 -13.46 2.37 18.59
N LEU A 489 -12.59 1.41 18.36
CA LEU A 489 -12.51 0.16 19.11
C LEU A 489 -11.48 0.33 20.23
N TYR A 490 -11.82 -0.05 21.47
CA TYR A 490 -10.94 0.14 22.63
C TYR A 490 -11.15 -0.90 23.71
N VAL A 491 -10.11 -1.12 24.53
CA VAL A 491 -10.19 -2.02 25.69
C VAL A 491 -10.28 -1.19 26.96
N GLU A 492 -11.24 -1.54 27.83
CA GLU A 492 -11.53 -0.85 29.09
C GLU A 492 -11.84 -1.85 30.23
N GLY A 493 -12.22 -1.35 31.40
CA GLY A 493 -12.87 -2.13 32.46
C GLY A 493 -12.08 -2.23 33.74
N PRO A 494 -10.76 -2.48 33.78
CA PRO A 494 -10.05 -2.64 35.05
C PRO A 494 -10.08 -1.38 35.90
N ALA A 495 -9.97 -1.55 37.24
CA ALA A 495 -9.92 -0.47 38.19
C ALA A 495 -8.84 0.58 37.84
N ALA A 496 -9.02 1.81 38.34
CA ALA A 496 -8.00 2.83 38.21
C ALA A 496 -6.64 2.34 38.70
N ASN A 497 -5.55 2.75 38.02
CA ASN A 497 -4.16 2.34 38.26
C ASN A 497 -3.81 0.88 37.92
N VAL A 498 -4.75 0.06 37.45
CA VAL A 498 -4.45 -1.23 36.81
C VAL A 498 -4.14 -0.97 35.34
N ALA A 499 -2.94 -1.33 34.88
CA ALA A 499 -2.55 -1.18 33.48
C ALA A 499 -3.16 -2.30 32.63
N ILE A 500 -3.48 -1.97 31.36
CA ILE A 500 -3.99 -2.91 30.35
C ILE A 500 -2.87 -3.19 29.36
N LEU A 501 -2.61 -4.47 29.08
CA LEU A 501 -1.83 -4.94 27.93
C LEU A 501 -2.82 -5.49 26.91
N VAL A 502 -2.62 -5.13 25.66
CA VAL A 502 -3.43 -5.61 24.52
C VAL A 502 -2.52 -6.09 23.40
N ASP A 503 -2.91 -7.19 22.76
CA ASP A 503 -2.15 -7.78 21.65
C ASP A 503 -3.07 -8.54 20.70
N ASP A 504 -2.59 -8.86 19.50
CA ASP A 504 -3.27 -9.64 18.48
C ASP A 504 -4.74 -9.25 18.28
N VAL A 505 -4.96 -7.95 18.08
CA VAL A 505 -6.30 -7.42 17.87
C VAL A 505 -6.78 -7.73 16.47
N ALA A 506 -8.00 -8.22 16.33
CA ALA A 506 -8.57 -8.51 15.03
C ALA A 506 -9.93 -7.83 14.84
N LEU A 507 -10.14 -7.35 13.62
CA LEU A 507 -11.40 -6.89 13.10
C LEU A 507 -11.62 -7.55 11.73
N ARG A 508 -12.59 -8.46 11.63
CA ARG A 508 -12.85 -9.24 10.43
C ARG A 508 -14.26 -8.99 9.95
N GLY A 509 -14.44 -8.75 8.64
CA GLY A 509 -15.76 -8.68 8.06
C GLY A 509 -16.48 -10.02 8.29
N ARG A 510 -17.64 -10.00 8.95
CA ARG A 510 -18.58 -11.09 8.74
C ARG A 510 -19.01 -11.02 7.29
N SER A 511 -19.11 -12.18 6.62
CA SER A 511 -19.78 -12.24 5.33
C SER A 511 -21.11 -11.50 5.43
N GLU A 512 -21.38 -10.62 4.45
CA GLU A 512 -22.71 -10.03 4.28
C GLU A 512 -23.76 -11.10 4.50
N PRO A 513 -24.92 -10.79 5.10
CA PRO A 513 -26.00 -11.74 5.14
C PRO A 513 -26.30 -12.17 3.71
N LEU A 514 -25.96 -13.41 3.41
CA LEU A 514 -26.27 -14.00 2.12
C LEU A 514 -27.77 -14.24 2.07
N GLY A 515 -28.38 -13.94 0.96
CA GLY A 515 -29.76 -14.30 0.66
C GLY A 515 -29.89 -15.83 0.62
N PRO A 516 -31.10 -16.34 0.47
CA PRO A 516 -31.30 -17.76 0.33
C PRO A 516 -30.54 -18.30 -0.89
N ASN A 517 -30.03 -19.53 -0.78
CA ASN A 517 -29.39 -20.20 -1.91
C ASN A 517 -30.38 -20.30 -3.10
N THR A 518 -29.99 -19.73 -4.24
CA THR A 518 -30.80 -19.70 -5.47
C THR A 518 -30.63 -20.96 -6.32
N VAL A 519 -29.63 -21.81 -6.01
CA VAL A 519 -29.44 -23.11 -6.64
C VAL A 519 -30.34 -24.11 -5.94
N ALA A 520 -31.45 -24.45 -6.58
CA ALA A 520 -32.31 -25.52 -6.08
C ALA A 520 -31.63 -26.88 -6.23
N ASN A 521 -31.67 -27.70 -5.18
CA ASN A 521 -31.04 -29.03 -5.18
C ASN A 521 -29.52 -28.97 -5.50
N GLY A 522 -28.84 -27.99 -4.94
CA GLY A 522 -27.37 -27.88 -5.02
C GLY A 522 -26.65 -28.90 -4.14
N ASP A 523 -27.33 -29.43 -3.14
CA ASP A 523 -26.96 -30.52 -2.24
C ASP A 523 -27.22 -31.93 -2.84
N PHE A 524 -27.84 -32.01 -4.02
CA PHE A 524 -28.16 -33.20 -4.77
C PHE A 524 -28.98 -34.25 -3.99
N GLU A 525 -29.64 -33.92 -2.91
CA GLU A 525 -30.48 -34.85 -2.11
C GLU A 525 -31.73 -35.30 -2.85
N ALA A 526 -32.17 -34.53 -3.88
CA ALA A 526 -33.21 -34.92 -4.82
C ALA A 526 -32.63 -35.55 -6.14
N GLY A 527 -31.42 -36.13 -6.08
CA GLY A 527 -30.69 -36.65 -7.23
C GLY A 527 -30.20 -35.50 -8.13
N ILE A 528 -30.33 -35.65 -9.46
CA ILE A 528 -29.87 -34.65 -10.43
C ILE A 528 -30.97 -33.71 -10.92
N ALA A 529 -32.07 -33.58 -10.16
CA ALA A 529 -33.21 -32.73 -10.57
C ALA A 529 -32.76 -31.26 -10.71
N GLY A 530 -33.08 -30.65 -11.87
CA GLY A 530 -32.68 -29.24 -12.18
C GLY A 530 -31.29 -29.10 -12.81
N TRP A 531 -30.48 -30.15 -12.84
CA TRP A 531 -29.15 -30.15 -13.42
C TRP A 531 -29.13 -30.88 -14.77
N ILE A 532 -28.29 -30.37 -15.68
CA ILE A 532 -28.01 -30.98 -17.00
C ILE A 532 -26.52 -31.16 -17.20
N ALA A 533 -26.12 -31.87 -18.23
CA ALA A 533 -24.71 -31.94 -18.65
C ALA A 533 -24.52 -31.19 -19.97
N TRP A 534 -23.46 -30.40 -20.06
CA TRP A 534 -22.90 -30.02 -21.35
C TRP A 534 -21.88 -31.07 -21.77
N ALA A 535 -22.32 -32.06 -22.51
CA ALA A 535 -21.57 -33.27 -22.84
C ALA A 535 -21.11 -34.08 -21.60
N GLY A 536 -20.63 -35.32 -21.84
CA GLY A 536 -20.45 -36.28 -20.74
C GLY A 536 -21.78 -36.87 -20.26
N THR A 537 -21.73 -37.60 -19.16
CA THR A 537 -22.91 -38.26 -18.55
C THR A 537 -22.98 -37.88 -17.08
N ILE A 538 -24.08 -37.23 -16.62
CA ILE A 538 -24.34 -37.01 -15.22
C ILE A 538 -25.21 -38.11 -14.62
N ALA A 539 -24.93 -38.48 -13.37
CA ALA A 539 -25.69 -39.45 -12.61
C ALA A 539 -25.63 -39.11 -11.11
N PRO A 540 -26.65 -39.47 -10.32
CA PRO A 540 -26.53 -39.40 -8.87
C PRO A 540 -25.38 -40.28 -8.36
N SER A 541 -24.73 -39.82 -7.29
CA SER A 541 -23.67 -40.56 -6.61
C SER A 541 -23.89 -40.55 -5.10
N ASN A 542 -23.40 -41.56 -4.42
CA ASN A 542 -23.39 -41.70 -2.97
C ASN A 542 -21.99 -41.37 -2.36
N VAL A 543 -21.08 -40.87 -3.16
CA VAL A 543 -19.81 -40.32 -2.68
C VAL A 543 -20.05 -38.84 -2.46
N THR A 544 -20.30 -38.44 -1.24
CA THR A 544 -20.82 -37.11 -0.86
C THR A 544 -19.83 -36.29 -0.08
N HIS A 545 -19.98 -34.97 -0.13
CA HIS A 545 -19.39 -34.03 0.81
C HIS A 545 -20.31 -33.81 2.01
N GLY A 546 -21.57 -33.43 1.75
CA GLY A 546 -22.63 -33.31 2.72
C GLY A 546 -23.77 -34.33 2.43
N GLY A 547 -24.71 -34.51 3.35
CA GLY A 547 -25.90 -35.32 3.10
C GLY A 547 -25.65 -36.76 2.61
N THR A 548 -26.53 -37.21 1.71
CA THR A 548 -26.53 -38.59 1.14
C THR A 548 -26.42 -38.62 -0.39
N GLY A 549 -26.50 -37.47 -1.08
CA GLY A 549 -26.52 -37.31 -2.52
C GLY A 549 -25.36 -36.41 -3.01
N SER A 550 -24.85 -36.69 -4.20
CA SER A 550 -23.98 -35.83 -4.98
C SER A 550 -24.19 -36.08 -6.46
N VAL A 551 -23.58 -35.30 -7.37
CA VAL A 551 -23.57 -35.57 -8.80
C VAL A 551 -22.21 -36.09 -9.24
N GLN A 552 -22.23 -37.15 -10.07
CA GLN A 552 -21.05 -37.66 -10.76
C GLN A 552 -21.11 -37.33 -12.23
N VAL A 553 -20.02 -36.87 -12.82
CA VAL A 553 -19.87 -36.64 -14.27
C VAL A 553 -18.82 -37.61 -14.81
N SER A 554 -19.26 -38.48 -15.72
CA SER A 554 -18.42 -39.50 -16.37
C SER A 554 -18.46 -39.36 -17.88
N ASN A 555 -17.68 -40.18 -18.59
CA ASN A 555 -17.55 -40.18 -20.05
C ASN A 555 -17.17 -38.78 -20.61
N ARG A 556 -16.39 -38.05 -19.89
CA ARG A 556 -15.87 -36.75 -20.28
C ARG A 556 -14.77 -36.92 -21.33
N THR A 557 -14.84 -36.15 -22.40
CA THR A 557 -13.89 -36.16 -23.54
C THR A 557 -13.09 -34.84 -23.62
N ASP A 558 -13.45 -33.83 -22.79
CA ASP A 558 -12.78 -32.55 -22.74
C ASP A 558 -12.90 -31.94 -21.35
N THR A 559 -12.08 -30.90 -21.06
CA THR A 559 -12.00 -30.24 -19.77
C THR A 559 -13.25 -29.41 -19.41
N TRP A 560 -13.90 -28.79 -20.39
CA TRP A 560 -15.09 -27.93 -20.19
C TRP A 560 -16.38 -28.69 -19.87
N GLN A 561 -16.37 -30.00 -19.92
CA GLN A 561 -17.56 -30.83 -19.73
C GLN A 561 -17.85 -31.03 -18.23
N GLY A 562 -19.08 -30.71 -17.82
CA GLY A 562 -19.46 -30.80 -16.42
C GLY A 562 -20.94 -30.67 -16.15
N PRO A 563 -21.37 -30.70 -14.86
CA PRO A 563 -22.75 -30.45 -14.48
C PRO A 563 -23.05 -28.95 -14.59
N VAL A 564 -24.23 -28.63 -15.09
CA VAL A 564 -24.68 -27.28 -15.40
C VAL A 564 -26.00 -26.96 -14.75
N TYR A 565 -26.11 -25.80 -14.16
CA TYR A 565 -27.32 -25.25 -13.57
C TYR A 565 -27.71 -23.92 -14.23
N ASN A 566 -29.00 -23.75 -14.57
CA ASN A 566 -29.49 -22.49 -15.13
C ASN A 566 -29.85 -21.49 -13.99
N LEU A 567 -29.01 -20.49 -13.80
CA LEU A 567 -29.23 -19.45 -12.79
C LEU A 567 -30.21 -18.36 -13.23
N LEU A 568 -30.45 -18.17 -14.52
CA LEU A 568 -31.19 -17.02 -15.07
C LEU A 568 -32.54 -16.77 -14.41
N PRO A 569 -33.38 -17.79 -14.08
CA PRO A 569 -34.68 -17.56 -13.46
C PRO A 569 -34.62 -17.07 -12.00
N SER A 570 -33.49 -17.24 -11.35
CA SER A 570 -33.33 -17.13 -9.89
C SER A 570 -32.47 -15.97 -9.44
N VAL A 571 -31.93 -15.18 -10.36
CA VAL A 571 -31.01 -14.09 -10.05
C VAL A 571 -31.49 -12.72 -10.48
N THR A 572 -30.96 -11.68 -9.82
CA THR A 572 -31.24 -10.28 -10.14
C THR A 572 -30.08 -9.68 -10.97
N PRO A 573 -30.34 -9.15 -12.19
CA PRO A 573 -29.32 -8.45 -12.96
C PRO A 573 -28.70 -7.29 -12.15
N GLY A 574 -27.37 -7.13 -12.25
CA GLY A 574 -26.60 -6.15 -11.50
C GLY A 574 -26.22 -6.54 -10.07
N ALA A 575 -26.89 -7.55 -9.49
CA ALA A 575 -26.60 -8.02 -8.15
C ALA A 575 -25.36 -8.92 -8.11
N THR A 576 -24.66 -8.92 -6.96
CA THR A 576 -23.52 -9.78 -6.71
C THR A 576 -23.95 -11.02 -5.94
N TYR A 577 -23.43 -12.17 -6.33
CA TYR A 577 -23.69 -13.46 -5.70
C TYR A 577 -22.38 -14.08 -5.21
N GLN A 578 -22.43 -14.66 -4.01
CA GLN A 578 -21.41 -15.61 -3.55
C GLN A 578 -21.76 -16.96 -4.14
N ILE A 579 -20.87 -17.52 -4.97
CA ILE A 579 -21.06 -18.83 -5.59
C ILE A 579 -20.03 -19.79 -5.01
N GLY A 580 -20.49 -20.95 -4.56
CA GLY A 580 -19.64 -21.96 -3.97
C GLY A 580 -20.05 -23.37 -4.31
N GLY A 581 -19.26 -24.35 -3.90
CA GLY A 581 -19.53 -25.75 -4.03
C GLY A 581 -18.31 -26.59 -3.66
N TYR A 582 -18.47 -27.89 -3.67
CA TYR A 582 -17.41 -28.84 -3.36
C TYR A 582 -17.18 -29.78 -4.54
N ALA A 583 -15.93 -30.04 -4.88
CA ALA A 583 -15.57 -30.91 -5.97
C ALA A 583 -14.52 -31.96 -5.54
N ARG A 584 -14.64 -33.15 -6.15
CA ARG A 584 -13.70 -34.24 -6.00
C ARG A 584 -13.46 -34.91 -7.35
N VAL A 585 -12.29 -35.46 -7.58
CA VAL A 585 -12.00 -36.21 -8.80
C VAL A 585 -11.76 -37.70 -8.50
N SER A 586 -12.02 -38.54 -9.49
CA SER A 586 -11.74 -39.97 -9.42
C SER A 586 -11.15 -40.43 -10.75
N GLY A 587 -10.14 -41.29 -10.70
CA GLY A 587 -9.38 -41.71 -11.89
C GLY A 587 -8.13 -40.87 -12.18
N ALA A 588 -7.81 -39.90 -11.34
CA ALA A 588 -6.54 -39.17 -11.31
C ALA A 588 -6.19 -38.83 -9.87
N ALA A 589 -4.91 -38.78 -9.53
CA ALA A 589 -4.43 -38.41 -8.18
C ALA A 589 -4.82 -36.98 -7.82
N SER A 590 -4.77 -36.06 -8.77
CA SER A 590 -5.28 -34.70 -8.67
C SER A 590 -5.59 -34.10 -10.03
N ALA A 591 -6.49 -33.12 -10.09
CA ALA A 591 -6.79 -32.33 -11.29
C ALA A 591 -7.35 -30.97 -10.91
N ALA A 592 -7.11 -29.96 -11.74
CA ALA A 592 -7.74 -28.66 -11.62
C ALA A 592 -9.26 -28.80 -11.81
N VAL A 593 -10.01 -28.06 -10.99
CA VAL A 593 -11.47 -27.91 -11.10
C VAL A 593 -11.85 -26.46 -10.95
N ASP A 594 -12.81 -26.02 -11.74
CA ASP A 594 -13.21 -24.63 -11.83
C ASP A 594 -14.75 -24.50 -11.72
N ILE A 595 -15.25 -23.48 -11.03
CA ILE A 595 -16.62 -23.00 -11.19
C ILE A 595 -16.59 -21.86 -12.20
N VAL A 596 -17.38 -22.01 -13.28
CA VAL A 596 -17.47 -21.01 -14.34
C VAL A 596 -18.93 -20.60 -14.53
N VAL A 597 -19.17 -19.32 -14.82
CA VAL A 597 -20.47 -18.81 -15.21
C VAL A 597 -20.42 -18.33 -16.65
N LEU A 598 -21.28 -18.91 -17.51
CA LEU A 598 -21.59 -18.38 -18.82
C LEU A 598 -22.70 -17.38 -18.71
N SER A 599 -22.53 -16.18 -19.25
CA SER A 599 -23.57 -15.18 -19.44
C SER A 599 -23.67 -14.79 -20.91
N THR A 600 -24.89 -14.67 -21.43
CA THR A 600 -25.15 -14.13 -22.77
C THR A 600 -25.86 -12.78 -22.63
N CYS A 601 -25.13 -11.71 -22.83
CA CYS A 601 -25.57 -10.32 -22.76
C CYS A 601 -25.66 -9.72 -24.15
N ASP A 602 -26.82 -9.20 -24.52
CA ASP A 602 -27.05 -8.54 -25.80
C ASP A 602 -26.53 -9.36 -27.00
N GLY A 603 -26.68 -10.70 -26.91
CA GLY A 603 -26.25 -11.66 -27.91
C GLY A 603 -24.75 -12.02 -27.88
N THR A 604 -24.00 -11.56 -26.90
CA THR A 604 -22.57 -11.88 -26.73
C THR A 604 -22.35 -12.79 -25.53
N ASP A 605 -21.66 -13.91 -25.75
CA ASP A 605 -21.31 -14.86 -24.69
C ASP A 605 -20.04 -14.43 -23.95
N SER A 606 -20.06 -14.55 -22.63
CA SER A 606 -18.93 -14.32 -21.73
C SER A 606 -18.80 -15.47 -20.75
N PHE A 607 -17.59 -15.99 -20.60
CA PHE A 607 -17.26 -17.07 -19.67
C PHE A 607 -16.40 -16.49 -18.52
N THR A 608 -16.94 -16.50 -17.32
CA THR A 608 -16.29 -15.96 -16.13
C THR A 608 -15.90 -17.09 -15.18
N GLN A 609 -14.62 -17.30 -14.98
CA GLN A 609 -14.12 -18.20 -13.94
C GLN A 609 -14.37 -17.56 -12.57
N VAL A 610 -15.21 -18.18 -11.75
CA VAL A 610 -15.61 -17.68 -10.42
C VAL A 610 -14.71 -18.23 -9.33
N ALA A 611 -14.35 -19.51 -9.43
CA ALA A 611 -13.51 -20.19 -8.46
C ALA A 611 -12.65 -21.26 -9.14
N LYS A 612 -11.49 -21.54 -8.56
CA LYS A 612 -10.56 -22.60 -9.01
C LYS A 612 -9.93 -23.30 -7.82
N ALA A 613 -9.77 -24.62 -7.92
CA ALA A 613 -9.06 -25.42 -6.93
C ALA A 613 -8.38 -26.63 -7.59
N THR A 614 -7.47 -27.28 -6.87
CA THR A 614 -6.95 -28.60 -7.26
C THR A 614 -7.67 -29.67 -6.45
N ALA A 615 -8.57 -30.39 -7.09
CA ALA A 615 -9.27 -31.51 -6.48
C ALA A 615 -8.42 -32.80 -6.57
N ASN A 616 -8.63 -33.71 -5.65
CA ASN A 616 -7.94 -34.99 -5.57
C ASN A 616 -8.92 -36.14 -5.32
N ASP A 617 -8.42 -37.37 -5.26
CA ASP A 617 -9.21 -38.58 -5.04
C ASP A 617 -9.40 -38.94 -3.55
N GLN A 618 -8.83 -38.18 -2.64
CA GLN A 618 -8.89 -38.43 -1.18
C GLN A 618 -10.12 -37.78 -0.53
N GLY A 619 -10.53 -36.59 -1.00
CA GLY A 619 -11.61 -35.84 -0.41
C GLY A 619 -12.17 -34.76 -1.33
N TYR A 620 -13.22 -34.10 -0.88
CA TYR A 620 -13.78 -32.95 -1.55
C TYR A 620 -12.95 -31.70 -1.20
N VAL A 621 -12.79 -30.82 -2.16
CA VAL A 621 -12.19 -29.49 -1.99
C VAL A 621 -13.25 -28.42 -2.21
N ALA A 622 -13.18 -27.37 -1.39
CA ALA A 622 -14.08 -26.23 -1.51
C ALA A 622 -13.70 -25.36 -2.72
N LEU A 623 -14.71 -24.87 -3.40
CA LEU A 623 -14.65 -23.84 -4.45
C LEU A 623 -15.55 -22.70 -4.00
N SER A 624 -15.05 -21.45 -4.00
CA SER A 624 -15.85 -20.30 -3.59
C SER A 624 -15.35 -19.03 -4.25
N GLY A 625 -16.26 -18.19 -4.74
CA GLY A 625 -15.94 -16.93 -5.38
C GLY A 625 -17.14 -16.03 -5.51
N SER A 626 -16.88 -14.77 -5.87
CA SER A 626 -17.91 -13.75 -6.07
C SER A 626 -18.16 -13.54 -7.56
N TYR A 627 -19.43 -13.39 -7.94
CA TYR A 627 -19.85 -13.14 -9.31
C TYR A 627 -20.91 -12.04 -9.37
N GLN A 628 -20.66 -10.99 -10.15
CA GLN A 628 -21.65 -9.95 -10.43
C GLN A 628 -22.42 -10.31 -11.68
N VAL A 629 -23.74 -10.43 -11.56
CA VAL A 629 -24.64 -10.69 -12.68
C VAL A 629 -24.64 -9.47 -13.61
N PRO A 630 -24.38 -9.61 -14.91
CA PRO A 630 -24.37 -8.47 -15.82
C PRO A 630 -25.72 -7.72 -15.85
N ALA A 631 -25.64 -6.36 -15.87
CA ALA A 631 -26.78 -5.47 -16.01
C ALA A 631 -26.95 -4.99 -17.45
N CYS A 632 -26.97 -5.92 -18.41
CA CYS A 632 -27.18 -5.62 -19.83
C CYS A 632 -28.66 -5.48 -20.19
N SER A 633 -28.97 -4.90 -21.35
CA SER A 633 -30.34 -4.66 -21.78
C SER A 633 -31.13 -5.97 -22.03
N GLN A 634 -30.44 -7.04 -22.41
CA GLN A 634 -31.01 -8.37 -22.60
C GLN A 634 -30.05 -9.46 -22.14
N LEU A 635 -30.23 -9.92 -20.89
CA LEU A 635 -29.60 -11.13 -20.37
C LEU A 635 -30.42 -12.33 -20.80
N SER A 636 -29.93 -13.12 -21.76
CA SER A 636 -30.67 -14.23 -22.36
C SER A 636 -30.27 -15.62 -21.86
N GLN A 637 -29.07 -15.75 -21.29
CA GLN A 637 -28.55 -16.96 -20.66
C GLN A 637 -27.69 -16.64 -19.46
N LEU A 638 -27.81 -17.43 -18.41
CA LEU A 638 -26.90 -17.43 -17.27
C LEU A 638 -26.81 -18.87 -16.74
N ALA A 639 -25.66 -19.50 -16.96
CA ALA A 639 -25.45 -20.90 -16.62
C ALA A 639 -24.20 -21.03 -15.74
N LEU A 640 -24.39 -21.61 -14.53
CA LEU A 640 -23.30 -22.03 -13.65
C LEU A 640 -22.93 -23.46 -14.02
N TYR A 641 -21.62 -23.74 -14.14
CA TYR A 641 -21.13 -25.07 -14.33
C TYR A 641 -19.79 -25.33 -13.67
N VAL A 642 -19.50 -26.61 -13.38
CA VAL A 642 -18.23 -27.02 -12.79
C VAL A 642 -17.47 -27.85 -13.82
N GLU A 643 -16.24 -27.45 -14.11
CA GLU A 643 -15.38 -28.03 -15.14
C GLU A 643 -13.95 -28.28 -14.65
N GLY A 644 -13.02 -28.58 -15.54
CA GLY A 644 -11.59 -28.56 -15.31
C GLY A 644 -10.85 -29.88 -15.43
N PRO A 645 -11.29 -31.01 -14.86
CA PRO A 645 -10.51 -32.24 -14.95
C PRO A 645 -10.29 -32.72 -16.39
N PRO A 646 -9.13 -33.32 -16.71
CA PRO A 646 -8.85 -33.85 -18.04
C PRO A 646 -9.87 -34.87 -18.52
N ALA A 647 -9.91 -35.12 -19.82
CA ALA A 647 -10.74 -36.18 -20.43
C ALA A 647 -10.54 -37.54 -19.74
N GLY A 648 -11.62 -38.28 -19.51
CA GLY A 648 -11.61 -39.59 -18.85
C GLY A 648 -11.54 -39.55 -17.31
N VAL A 649 -11.27 -38.40 -16.70
CA VAL A 649 -11.31 -38.23 -15.23
C VAL A 649 -12.77 -37.97 -14.81
N THR A 650 -13.27 -38.76 -13.85
CA THR A 650 -14.61 -38.54 -13.28
C THR A 650 -14.60 -37.36 -12.34
N LEU A 651 -15.55 -36.44 -12.52
CA LEU A 651 -15.79 -35.31 -11.64
C LEU A 651 -16.98 -35.60 -10.73
N LEU A 652 -16.83 -35.35 -9.42
CA LEU A 652 -17.91 -35.39 -8.44
C LEU A 652 -18.11 -33.98 -7.90
N VAL A 653 -19.37 -33.51 -7.78
CA VAL A 653 -19.73 -32.18 -7.29
C VAL A 653 -20.86 -32.29 -6.27
N ASP A 654 -20.78 -31.45 -5.23
CA ASP A 654 -21.75 -31.43 -4.15
C ASP A 654 -21.87 -30.04 -3.51
N ASP A 655 -22.96 -29.81 -2.77
CA ASP A 655 -23.23 -28.60 -1.99
C ASP A 655 -23.01 -27.28 -2.76
N VAL A 656 -23.53 -27.21 -3.99
CA VAL A 656 -23.42 -26.02 -4.84
C VAL A 656 -24.37 -24.92 -4.37
N THR A 657 -23.85 -23.73 -4.19
CA THR A 657 -24.62 -22.56 -3.73
C THR A 657 -24.42 -21.35 -4.67
N ALA A 658 -25.46 -20.54 -4.78
CA ALA A 658 -25.40 -19.17 -5.32
C ALA A 658 -26.32 -18.31 -4.48
N GLU A 659 -25.74 -17.52 -3.61
CA GLU A 659 -26.43 -16.75 -2.59
C GLU A 659 -26.20 -15.25 -2.87
N GLN A 660 -27.30 -14.49 -3.06
CA GLN A 660 -27.19 -13.07 -3.32
C GLN A 660 -26.54 -12.41 -2.11
N ARG A 661 -25.48 -11.63 -2.34
CA ARG A 661 -25.04 -10.68 -1.36
C ARG A 661 -26.12 -9.62 -1.21
N LEU A 662 -26.84 -9.67 -0.09
CA LEU A 662 -27.86 -8.69 0.22
C LEU A 662 -27.15 -7.39 0.54
N SER A 663 -26.91 -6.56 -0.49
CA SER A 663 -26.49 -5.18 -0.26
C SER A 663 -27.55 -4.52 0.60
N VAL A 664 -27.19 -4.22 1.85
CA VAL A 664 -27.82 -3.10 2.54
C VAL A 664 -27.69 -1.93 1.58
N PRO A 665 -28.71 -1.11 1.32
CA PRO A 665 -28.59 0.00 0.39
C PRO A 665 -27.30 0.75 0.74
N VAL A 666 -26.31 0.66 -0.12
CA VAL A 666 -25.10 1.46 0.01
C VAL A 666 -25.60 2.89 -0.12
N VAL A 667 -25.70 3.58 1.01
CA VAL A 667 -25.56 5.03 0.96
C VAL A 667 -24.21 5.20 0.31
N PRO A 668 -24.11 5.81 -0.89
CA PRO A 668 -22.85 5.88 -1.60
C PRO A 668 -21.80 6.36 -0.65
N ILE A 669 -20.76 5.53 -0.42
CA ILE A 669 -19.60 5.95 0.36
C ILE A 669 -19.03 7.09 -0.45
N PRO A 670 -18.92 8.31 0.10
CA PRO A 670 -18.19 9.35 -0.59
C PRO A 670 -16.82 8.76 -0.89
N PRO A 671 -16.22 9.07 -2.06
CA PRO A 671 -14.92 8.54 -2.47
C PRO A 671 -13.94 8.69 -1.31
N PRO A 672 -12.99 7.73 -1.12
CA PRO A 672 -12.14 7.68 0.06
C PRO A 672 -11.49 9.03 0.29
N THR A 673 -11.85 9.68 1.39
CA THR A 673 -11.31 10.96 1.84
C THR A 673 -9.93 10.73 2.45
N ALA A 674 -8.97 10.32 1.67
CA ALA A 674 -7.58 10.24 2.12
C ALA A 674 -6.69 11.32 1.48
N GLU A 675 -7.12 11.96 0.41
CA GLU A 675 -6.45 13.18 -0.05
C GLU A 675 -7.23 14.37 0.48
N ARG A 676 -6.53 15.27 1.16
CA ARG A 676 -7.09 16.50 1.75
C ARG A 676 -7.68 17.39 0.64
N ASN A 677 -8.88 17.05 0.17
CA ASN A 677 -9.61 17.95 -0.72
C ASN A 677 -9.96 19.22 0.06
N ILE A 678 -9.33 20.32 -0.29
CA ILE A 678 -9.63 21.63 0.31
C ILE A 678 -10.97 22.21 -0.18
N LEU A 679 -11.68 21.49 -1.05
CA LEU A 679 -12.94 21.90 -1.65
C LEU A 679 -14.09 21.22 -0.89
N GLY A 680 -14.99 22.04 -0.34
CA GLY A 680 -16.11 21.53 0.46
C GLY A 680 -17.21 20.79 -0.34
N ASN A 681 -17.23 20.92 -1.68
CA ASN A 681 -18.28 20.34 -2.54
C ASN A 681 -17.79 20.11 -3.99
N GLY A 682 -16.68 19.40 -4.13
CA GLY A 682 -16.12 19.09 -5.45
C GLY A 682 -16.97 18.14 -6.29
N GLY A 683 -17.76 17.26 -5.66
CA GLY A 683 -18.60 16.24 -6.28
C GLY A 683 -20.09 16.59 -6.36
N PHE A 684 -20.50 17.84 -6.17
CA PHE A 684 -21.89 18.29 -6.25
C PHE A 684 -22.87 17.65 -5.26
N GLU A 685 -22.43 16.88 -4.30
CA GLU A 685 -23.30 16.16 -3.35
C GLU A 685 -24.01 17.11 -2.37
N LEU A 686 -23.50 18.33 -2.20
CA LEU A 686 -24.13 19.41 -1.44
C LEU A 686 -24.82 20.45 -2.34
N GLY A 687 -25.31 20.04 -3.50
CA GLY A 687 -25.90 20.91 -4.50
C GLY A 687 -24.84 21.65 -5.34
N SER A 688 -25.15 22.83 -5.88
CA SER A 688 -24.23 23.63 -6.70
C SER A 688 -23.38 24.60 -5.86
N SER A 689 -23.29 24.45 -4.55
CA SER A 689 -22.50 25.36 -3.69
C SER A 689 -21.01 25.34 -4.07
N GLY A 690 -20.42 26.51 -4.28
CA GLY A 690 -19.03 26.69 -4.74
C GLY A 690 -18.85 26.62 -6.26
N TRP A 691 -19.80 26.06 -6.99
CA TRP A 691 -19.80 25.95 -8.44
C TRP A 691 -20.51 27.13 -9.12
N ALA A 692 -19.99 27.56 -10.25
CA ALA A 692 -20.54 28.60 -11.09
C ALA A 692 -20.23 28.30 -12.55
N GLY A 693 -20.87 29.05 -13.48
CA GLY A 693 -20.51 28.99 -14.88
C GLY A 693 -19.43 30.01 -15.20
N PHE A 694 -18.36 29.59 -15.84
CA PHE A 694 -17.39 30.50 -16.47
C PHE A 694 -17.85 30.78 -17.89
N GLY A 695 -18.73 31.79 -18.07
CA GLY A 695 -19.36 32.10 -19.34
C GLY A 695 -20.43 31.10 -19.82
N ALA A 696 -20.83 30.15 -19.00
CA ALA A 696 -21.86 29.16 -19.27
C ALA A 696 -22.86 29.10 -18.11
N SER A 697 -23.98 28.37 -18.25
CA SER A 697 -24.89 28.06 -17.15
C SER A 697 -24.50 26.70 -16.52
N VAL A 698 -24.42 26.62 -15.20
CA VAL A 698 -24.15 25.36 -14.49
C VAL A 698 -25.39 24.93 -13.73
N ALA A 699 -25.79 23.66 -13.90
CA ALA A 699 -26.88 23.02 -13.20
C ALA A 699 -26.47 21.64 -12.66
N LEU A 700 -27.22 21.15 -11.69
CA LEU A 700 -27.08 19.76 -11.22
C LEU A 700 -27.67 18.79 -12.24
N THR A 701 -27.09 17.63 -12.34
CA THR A 701 -27.59 16.50 -13.10
C THR A 701 -27.46 15.20 -12.29
N THR A 702 -28.42 14.31 -12.45
CA THR A 702 -28.38 12.92 -11.96
C THR A 702 -28.34 11.93 -13.12
N ALA A 703 -28.36 12.43 -14.37
CA ALA A 703 -28.36 11.60 -15.57
C ALA A 703 -26.96 11.17 -16.01
N GLN A 704 -25.97 11.99 -15.71
CA GLN A 704 -24.54 11.71 -15.97
C GLN A 704 -23.79 12.02 -14.68
N VAL A 705 -23.37 11.00 -13.94
CA VAL A 705 -22.69 11.10 -12.66
C VAL A 705 -21.46 10.21 -12.72
N HIS A 706 -20.30 10.70 -12.27
CA HIS A 706 -19.09 9.89 -12.17
C HIS A 706 -19.06 9.15 -10.85
N SER A 707 -19.31 9.82 -9.74
CA SER A 707 -19.45 9.23 -8.42
C SER A 707 -20.57 9.90 -7.61
N GLY A 708 -21.01 9.28 -6.51
CA GLY A 708 -22.08 9.84 -5.69
C GLY A 708 -23.47 9.79 -6.36
N THR A 709 -24.27 10.84 -6.12
CA THR A 709 -25.65 10.95 -6.61
C THR A 709 -25.87 12.10 -7.59
N SER A 710 -24.93 13.03 -7.70
CA SER A 710 -25.07 14.28 -8.44
C SER A 710 -23.77 14.67 -9.12
N ALA A 711 -23.86 15.26 -10.27
CA ALA A 711 -22.75 15.89 -10.99
C ALA A 711 -23.17 17.28 -11.53
N GLY A 712 -22.26 18.03 -12.07
CA GLY A 712 -22.53 19.32 -12.70
C GLY A 712 -22.59 19.23 -14.21
N VAL A 713 -23.52 19.97 -14.84
CA VAL A 713 -23.56 20.15 -16.28
C VAL A 713 -23.48 21.65 -16.64
N ALA A 714 -22.53 21.99 -17.49
CA ALA A 714 -22.40 23.32 -18.04
C ALA A 714 -23.02 23.36 -19.46
N SER A 715 -24.07 24.12 -19.61
CA SER A 715 -24.85 24.26 -20.86
C SER A 715 -24.89 25.71 -21.39
N GLY A 716 -25.43 25.89 -22.60
CA GLY A 716 -25.53 27.20 -23.24
C GLY A 716 -24.18 27.79 -23.66
N ARG A 717 -23.17 26.94 -23.85
CA ARG A 717 -21.83 27.35 -24.32
C ARG A 717 -21.89 27.84 -25.77
N THR A 718 -21.18 28.93 -26.03
CA THR A 718 -21.06 29.57 -27.37
C THR A 718 -19.59 29.78 -27.76
N ASP A 719 -18.64 29.41 -26.85
CA ASP A 719 -17.21 29.57 -27.09
C ASP A 719 -16.41 28.49 -26.36
N THR A 720 -15.19 28.28 -26.77
CA THR A 720 -14.28 27.24 -26.27
C THR A 720 -13.91 27.40 -24.79
N TRP A 721 -13.71 28.63 -24.32
CA TRP A 721 -13.30 28.93 -22.94
C TRP A 721 -14.42 28.80 -21.90
N GLN A 722 -15.66 28.66 -22.35
CA GLN A 722 -16.83 28.58 -21.47
C GLN A 722 -17.00 27.17 -20.87
N GLY A 723 -17.31 27.10 -19.58
CA GLY A 723 -17.53 25.82 -18.92
C GLY A 723 -17.82 25.90 -17.43
N PRO A 724 -17.87 24.76 -16.74
CA PRO A 724 -18.10 24.73 -15.31
C PRO A 724 -16.87 25.22 -14.56
N ALA A 725 -17.05 25.94 -13.47
CA ALA A 725 -16.00 26.57 -12.70
C ALA A 725 -16.26 26.48 -11.19
N TYR A 726 -15.18 26.42 -10.42
CA TYR A 726 -15.20 26.40 -8.95
C TYR A 726 -14.23 27.44 -8.39
N THR A 727 -14.69 28.21 -7.40
CA THR A 727 -13.82 29.15 -6.69
C THR A 727 -13.06 28.38 -5.60
N VAL A 728 -11.75 28.25 -5.77
CA VAL A 728 -10.90 27.51 -4.86
C VAL A 728 -10.42 28.42 -3.72
N PRO A 729 -10.72 28.08 -2.45
CA PRO A 729 -10.30 28.84 -1.29
C PRO A 729 -8.84 28.56 -0.95
N THR A 730 -7.90 28.99 -1.81
CA THR A 730 -6.48 28.71 -1.68
C THR A 730 -5.67 29.94 -1.33
N GLY A 731 -4.64 29.75 -0.47
CA GLY A 731 -3.52 30.67 -0.33
C GLY A 731 -2.40 30.40 -1.35
N PRO A 732 -1.30 31.17 -1.31
CA PRO A 732 -0.12 30.89 -2.12
C PRO A 732 0.42 29.48 -1.86
N GLY A 733 0.83 28.76 -2.93
CA GLY A 733 1.34 27.39 -2.82
C GLY A 733 1.16 26.60 -4.12
N SER A 734 1.57 25.33 -4.10
CA SER A 734 1.36 24.40 -5.19
C SER A 734 0.31 23.37 -4.80
N TYR A 735 -0.62 23.10 -5.70
CA TYR A 735 -1.76 22.21 -5.49
C TYR A 735 -1.86 21.20 -6.61
N GLY A 736 -2.08 19.93 -6.29
CA GLY A 736 -2.58 18.94 -7.23
C GLY A 736 -4.07 19.19 -7.46
N VAL A 737 -4.47 19.42 -8.70
CA VAL A 737 -5.87 19.66 -9.03
C VAL A 737 -6.32 18.66 -10.07
N SER A 738 -7.46 18.00 -9.83
CA SER A 738 -8.05 17.09 -10.78
C SER A 738 -9.57 17.18 -10.79
N VAL A 739 -10.18 16.85 -11.94
CA VAL A 739 -11.62 16.79 -12.12
C VAL A 739 -11.95 15.72 -13.14
N TYR A 740 -13.04 15.01 -12.97
CA TYR A 740 -13.57 14.15 -14.02
C TYR A 740 -14.48 14.98 -14.94
N ALA A 741 -14.27 14.86 -16.25
CA ALA A 741 -15.03 15.56 -17.27
C ALA A 741 -15.58 14.58 -18.32
N GLN A 742 -16.79 14.85 -18.82
CA GLN A 742 -17.47 14.09 -19.87
C GLN A 742 -18.15 15.02 -20.84
N GLN A 743 -18.39 14.58 -22.08
CA GLN A 743 -19.18 15.23 -23.11
C GLN A 743 -19.96 14.21 -23.96
N LEU A 744 -21.01 14.60 -24.62
CA LEU A 744 -21.91 13.74 -25.40
C LEU A 744 -22.05 14.13 -26.86
N SER A 745 -21.01 14.70 -27.49
CA SER A 745 -21.06 15.23 -28.88
C SER A 745 -20.99 14.17 -29.98
N GLY A 746 -20.73 12.91 -29.61
CA GLY A 746 -20.55 11.81 -30.58
C GLY A 746 -19.12 11.72 -31.16
N SER A 747 -18.24 12.67 -30.88
CA SER A 747 -16.84 12.70 -31.33
C SER A 747 -15.92 13.12 -30.19
N PRO A 748 -14.65 12.67 -30.16
CA PRO A 748 -13.68 13.08 -29.12
C PRO A 748 -13.46 14.60 -29.15
N LEU A 749 -13.35 15.21 -27.98
CA LEU A 749 -12.99 16.61 -27.78
C LEU A 749 -11.79 16.73 -26.84
N THR A 750 -10.86 17.64 -27.13
CA THR A 750 -9.81 17.97 -26.16
C THR A 750 -10.38 18.94 -25.13
N LEU A 751 -10.52 18.45 -23.87
CA LEU A 751 -10.90 19.26 -22.73
C LEU A 751 -9.68 19.60 -21.88
N ALA A 752 -9.70 20.76 -21.25
CA ALA A 752 -8.64 21.24 -20.39
C ALA A 752 -9.19 21.74 -19.05
N LEU A 753 -8.56 21.33 -17.97
CA LEU A 753 -8.69 21.94 -16.66
C LEU A 753 -7.74 23.14 -16.60
N SER A 754 -8.27 24.32 -16.34
CA SER A 754 -7.52 25.58 -16.35
C SER A 754 -7.82 26.40 -15.11
N ALA A 755 -6.95 27.35 -14.78
CA ALA A 755 -7.15 28.26 -13.68
C ALA A 755 -7.06 29.72 -14.12
N LYS A 756 -7.87 30.57 -13.51
CA LYS A 756 -7.77 32.01 -13.50
C LYS A 756 -7.22 32.46 -12.15
N LEU A 757 -6.12 33.17 -12.15
CA LEU A 757 -5.51 33.77 -10.98
C LEU A 757 -5.62 35.31 -11.06
N SER A 758 -6.11 35.93 -10.00
CA SER A 758 -6.19 37.40 -9.88
C SER A 758 -5.13 37.89 -8.90
N CYS A 759 -4.02 38.39 -9.43
CA CYS A 759 -2.82 38.76 -8.68
C CYS A 759 -2.51 40.25 -8.85
N GLY A 760 -2.46 41.03 -7.77
CA GLY A 760 -2.18 42.46 -7.83
C GLY A 760 -3.14 43.29 -8.70
N GLY A 761 -4.39 42.80 -8.87
CA GLY A 761 -5.40 43.46 -9.70
C GLY A 761 -5.36 43.10 -11.20
N ALA A 762 -4.46 42.19 -11.61
CA ALA A 762 -4.41 41.65 -12.97
C ALA A 762 -4.80 40.16 -12.98
N ASP A 763 -5.58 39.76 -14.00
CA ASP A 763 -5.96 38.38 -14.23
C ASP A 763 -4.94 37.67 -15.13
N SER A 764 -4.56 36.44 -14.74
CA SER A 764 -3.76 35.52 -15.56
C SER A 764 -4.46 34.17 -15.69
N PHE A 765 -4.23 33.49 -16.80
CA PHE A 765 -4.85 32.19 -17.10
C PHE A 765 -3.78 31.16 -17.36
N THR A 766 -3.94 29.99 -16.73
CA THR A 766 -3.00 28.88 -16.90
C THR A 766 -3.76 27.58 -17.10
N THR A 767 -3.23 26.70 -17.96
CA THR A 767 -3.75 25.34 -18.12
C THR A 767 -3.06 24.45 -17.08
N ILE A 768 -3.85 23.71 -16.31
CA ILE A 768 -3.39 22.78 -15.30
C ILE A 768 -3.12 21.41 -15.96
N GLY A 769 -4.04 20.94 -16.80
CA GLY A 769 -3.91 19.71 -17.55
C GLY A 769 -4.97 19.58 -18.64
N SER A 770 -4.74 18.71 -19.62
CA SER A 770 -5.71 18.48 -20.70
C SER A 770 -5.67 17.03 -21.18
N ALA A 771 -6.79 16.53 -21.70
CA ALA A 771 -6.91 15.21 -22.29
C ALA A 771 -7.95 15.20 -23.43
N ASN A 772 -7.85 14.19 -24.31
CA ASN A 772 -8.93 13.88 -25.23
C ASN A 772 -10.01 13.11 -24.48
N VAL A 773 -11.24 13.63 -24.54
CA VAL A 773 -12.42 13.09 -23.88
C VAL A 773 -13.35 12.50 -24.92
N ASP A 774 -13.46 11.17 -24.94
CA ASP A 774 -14.40 10.47 -25.82
C ASP A 774 -15.85 10.74 -25.42
N SER A 775 -16.76 10.71 -26.42
CA SER A 775 -18.18 10.93 -26.14
C SER A 775 -18.77 9.85 -25.24
N GLY A 776 -19.36 10.27 -24.12
CA GLY A 776 -19.95 9.37 -23.13
C GLY A 776 -18.95 8.75 -22.13
N VAL A 777 -17.66 9.12 -22.19
CA VAL A 777 -16.63 8.57 -21.30
C VAL A 777 -16.18 9.63 -20.29
N TRP A 778 -16.23 9.32 -19.00
CA TRP A 778 -15.63 10.14 -17.96
C TRP A 778 -14.10 10.04 -18.02
N THR A 779 -13.45 11.17 -18.17
CA THR A 779 -12.00 11.28 -18.31
C THR A 779 -11.44 12.21 -17.23
N LYS A 780 -10.43 11.76 -16.51
CA LYS A 780 -9.74 12.57 -15.49
C LYS A 780 -8.84 13.60 -16.16
N LEU A 781 -9.06 14.89 -15.85
CA LEU A 781 -8.15 15.99 -16.17
C LEU A 781 -7.38 16.34 -14.90
N SER A 782 -6.07 16.38 -14.93
CA SER A 782 -5.27 16.62 -13.73
C SER A 782 -3.95 17.31 -14.02
N GLY A 783 -3.39 17.96 -13.01
CA GLY A 783 -2.07 18.59 -13.07
C GLY A 783 -1.79 19.45 -11.85
N THR A 784 -0.72 20.25 -11.92
CA THR A 784 -0.29 21.12 -10.83
C THR A 784 -0.73 22.57 -11.06
N LEU A 785 -1.34 23.17 -10.04
CA LEU A 785 -1.66 24.60 -9.96
C LEU A 785 -0.71 25.27 -8.96
N SER A 786 0.12 26.18 -9.43
CA SER A 786 0.96 27.03 -8.57
C SER A 786 0.33 28.41 -8.43
N ILE A 787 0.04 28.82 -7.18
CA ILE A 787 -0.55 30.12 -6.84
C ILE A 787 0.53 31.00 -6.22
N PRO A 788 0.96 32.08 -6.88
CA PRO A 788 1.95 33.02 -6.35
C PRO A 788 1.45 33.81 -5.13
N ALA A 789 2.35 34.30 -4.31
CA ALA A 789 2.02 35.25 -3.25
C ALA A 789 1.39 36.54 -3.82
N GLY A 790 0.35 37.06 -3.15
CA GLY A 790 -0.34 38.29 -3.55
C GLY A 790 -1.52 38.10 -4.52
N CYS A 791 -1.90 36.85 -4.83
CA CYS A 791 -3.12 36.54 -5.56
C CYS A 791 -4.34 36.57 -4.62
N SER A 792 -5.43 37.21 -5.03
CA SER A 792 -6.63 37.40 -4.20
C SER A 792 -7.76 36.42 -4.49
N ALA A 793 -7.77 35.79 -5.65
CA ALA A 793 -8.80 34.82 -6.05
C ALA A 793 -8.22 33.80 -7.02
N THR A 794 -8.67 32.57 -6.87
CA THR A 794 -8.37 31.47 -7.80
C THR A 794 -9.67 30.82 -8.23
N VAL A 795 -9.88 30.73 -9.54
CA VAL A 795 -11.02 30.00 -10.11
C VAL A 795 -10.47 28.92 -11.01
N VAL A 796 -10.80 27.66 -10.75
CA VAL A 796 -10.53 26.55 -11.66
C VAL A 796 -11.76 26.27 -12.52
N TYR A 797 -11.57 25.92 -13.80
CA TYR A 797 -12.65 25.69 -14.73
C TYR A 797 -12.26 24.71 -15.82
N VAL A 798 -13.27 23.99 -16.36
CA VAL A 798 -13.07 23.10 -17.49
C VAL A 798 -13.46 23.83 -18.78
N GLN A 799 -12.58 23.80 -19.76
CA GLN A 799 -12.79 24.39 -21.09
C GLN A 799 -12.48 23.38 -22.19
N GLN A 800 -12.83 23.76 -23.44
CA GLN A 800 -12.55 22.99 -24.63
C GLN A 800 -11.37 23.61 -25.40
N PHE A 801 -10.50 22.82 -25.98
CA PHE A 801 -9.49 23.30 -26.93
C PHE A 801 -9.90 22.97 -28.36
N GLY A 802 -10.10 24.02 -29.18
CA GLY A 802 -10.49 23.91 -30.59
C GLY A 802 -11.94 23.43 -30.81
N GLY A 803 -12.30 23.28 -32.07
CA GLY A 803 -13.65 22.91 -32.49
C GLY A 803 -14.61 24.08 -32.65
N THR A 804 -15.70 23.85 -33.39
CA THR A 804 -16.77 24.84 -33.65
C THR A 804 -18.12 24.39 -33.06
N ALA A 805 -18.18 23.21 -32.46
CA ALA A 805 -19.33 22.72 -31.72
C ALA A 805 -19.05 22.86 -30.21
N PHE A 806 -20.02 23.32 -29.44
CA PHE A 806 -19.90 23.58 -28.00
C PHE A 806 -20.95 22.77 -27.26
N PRO A 807 -20.75 21.43 -27.13
CA PRO A 807 -21.67 20.56 -26.42
C PRO A 807 -21.67 20.89 -24.93
N ASP A 808 -22.69 20.40 -24.22
CA ASP A 808 -22.71 20.43 -22.76
C ASP A 808 -21.50 19.69 -22.20
N LEU A 809 -20.87 20.26 -21.18
CA LEU A 809 -19.76 19.63 -20.43
C LEU A 809 -20.27 19.19 -19.08
N TYR A 810 -20.06 17.93 -18.77
CA TYR A 810 -20.34 17.34 -17.49
C TYR A 810 -19.04 17.28 -16.68
N VAL A 811 -19.11 17.60 -15.40
CA VAL A 811 -17.98 17.54 -14.47
C VAL A 811 -18.40 16.97 -13.14
N ASP A 812 -17.46 16.25 -12.50
CA ASP A 812 -17.65 15.64 -11.21
C ASP A 812 -16.30 15.46 -10.49
N ASP A 813 -16.34 15.23 -9.17
CA ASP A 813 -15.16 14.89 -8.37
C ASP A 813 -13.97 15.86 -8.54
N LEU A 814 -14.24 17.16 -8.49
CA LEU A 814 -13.16 18.16 -8.46
C LEU A 814 -12.41 18.03 -7.13
N LEU A 815 -11.13 17.76 -7.24
CA LEU A 815 -10.19 17.62 -6.14
C LEU A 815 -9.14 18.72 -6.24
N ALA A 816 -8.82 19.35 -5.13
CA ALA A 816 -7.64 20.20 -5.00
C ALA A 816 -6.92 19.86 -3.70
N THR A 817 -5.70 19.35 -3.83
CA THR A 817 -4.86 18.94 -2.71
C THR A 817 -3.58 19.75 -2.69
N PRO A 818 -3.11 20.24 -1.53
CA PRO A 818 -1.78 20.84 -1.44
C PRO A 818 -0.71 19.80 -1.82
N LEU A 819 0.11 20.08 -2.82
CA LEU A 819 1.18 19.18 -3.34
C LEU A 819 2.46 19.23 -2.51
N SER A 820 2.45 19.67 -1.38
CA SER A 820 3.34 19.42 -0.25
C SER A 820 2.74 20.15 0.93
N VAL A 821 2.47 19.45 1.98
CA VAL A 821 2.52 20.04 3.30
C VAL A 821 4.00 20.09 3.62
N SER A 822 4.80 20.83 2.87
CA SER A 822 6.10 21.26 3.37
C SER A 822 5.77 22.08 4.62
N ASN A 823 6.38 21.71 5.73
CA ASN A 823 6.45 22.57 6.89
C ASN A 823 6.69 24.00 6.39
N PHE A 824 5.78 24.93 6.68
CA PHE A 824 5.85 26.30 6.13
C PHE A 824 7.13 27.04 6.55
N SER A 825 7.87 26.55 7.56
CA SER A 825 9.23 26.97 7.80
C SER A 825 10.14 26.30 6.78
N GLY A 826 10.61 27.02 5.80
CA GLY A 826 11.65 26.54 4.86
C GLY A 826 12.98 26.20 5.55
N ASN A 827 13.09 26.44 6.86
CA ASN A 827 14.27 26.17 7.70
C ASN A 827 13.83 25.83 9.15
N PRO A 828 13.10 24.73 9.38
CA PRO A 828 12.45 24.42 10.66
C PRO A 828 13.41 24.10 11.80
N GLY A 829 14.58 23.55 11.49
CA GLY A 829 15.64 23.14 12.41
C GLY A 829 16.89 23.99 12.36
N PHE A 830 16.84 25.19 11.80
CA PHE A 830 17.99 26.10 11.71
C PHE A 830 19.18 25.59 10.90
N GLU A 831 19.05 24.54 10.13
CA GLU A 831 20.16 23.93 9.37
C GLU A 831 20.74 24.89 8.30
N SER A 832 19.96 25.87 7.85
CA SER A 832 20.38 26.94 6.92
C SER A 832 20.56 28.31 7.58
N GLY A 833 20.92 28.38 8.85
CA GLY A 833 21.07 29.63 9.62
C GLY A 833 19.74 30.10 10.22
N VAL A 834 19.60 31.42 10.45
CA VAL A 834 18.39 32.02 11.03
C VAL A 834 17.41 32.56 10.00
N GLY A 835 17.60 32.25 8.72
CA GLY A 835 16.72 32.71 7.63
C GLY A 835 15.27 32.26 7.83
N GLY A 836 14.31 33.17 7.73
CA GLY A 836 12.88 32.94 7.96
C GLY A 836 12.43 33.07 9.43
N TRP A 837 13.37 33.14 10.38
CA TRP A 837 13.10 33.31 11.79
C TRP A 837 13.25 34.78 12.21
N GLY A 838 12.46 35.23 13.16
CA GLY A 838 12.48 36.54 13.76
C GLY A 838 12.50 36.48 15.28
N SER A 839 12.38 37.61 15.93
CA SER A 839 12.30 37.67 17.39
C SER A 839 11.35 38.76 17.90
N PHE A 840 10.75 38.49 19.03
CA PHE A 840 10.08 39.49 19.83
C PHE A 840 11.03 39.94 20.98
N GLY A 841 11.81 41.01 20.73
CA GLY A 841 12.65 41.64 21.75
C GLY A 841 13.83 40.82 22.27
N ALA A 842 14.17 39.70 21.65
CA ALA A 842 15.36 38.88 21.93
C ALA A 842 16.36 38.98 20.79
N THR A 843 17.60 38.56 21.01
CA THR A 843 18.60 38.35 19.95
C THR A 843 18.53 36.89 19.53
N ILE A 844 18.38 36.62 18.19
CA ILE A 844 18.36 35.26 17.66
C ILE A 844 19.69 34.92 17.00
N SER A 845 20.12 33.67 17.18
CA SER A 845 21.29 33.10 16.53
C SER A 845 21.11 31.59 16.34
N GLN A 846 21.86 31.04 15.41
CA GLN A 846 22.04 29.59 15.28
C GLN A 846 23.01 29.10 16.35
N THR A 847 22.79 27.92 16.90
CA THR A 847 23.64 27.31 17.93
C THR A 847 23.85 25.82 17.73
N THR A 848 24.99 25.33 18.21
CA THR A 848 25.30 23.89 18.33
C THR A 848 25.33 23.43 19.79
N ALA A 849 25.05 24.31 20.76
CA ALA A 849 25.19 24.01 22.19
C ALA A 849 24.10 23.04 22.69
N PHE A 850 22.87 23.24 22.22
CA PHE A 850 21.72 22.34 22.47
C PHE A 850 20.99 22.18 21.15
N VAL A 851 20.92 20.97 20.62
CA VAL A 851 20.30 20.60 19.35
C VAL A 851 19.37 19.43 19.63
N HIS A 852 18.11 19.50 19.15
CA HIS A 852 17.17 18.41 19.26
C HIS A 852 17.33 17.44 18.09
N SER A 853 17.41 17.96 16.87
CA SER A 853 17.69 17.14 15.67
C SER A 853 18.65 17.88 14.71
N GLY A 854 19.25 17.17 13.75
CA GLY A 854 20.17 17.78 12.81
C GLY A 854 21.50 18.21 13.44
N SER A 855 22.04 19.35 12.98
CA SER A 855 23.33 19.91 13.43
C SER A 855 23.21 21.21 14.19
N PHE A 856 22.08 21.88 14.08
CA PHE A 856 21.87 23.24 14.63
C PHE A 856 20.48 23.41 15.24
N ALA A 857 20.36 24.36 16.13
CA ALA A 857 19.09 24.82 16.71
C ALA A 857 19.07 26.36 16.79
N GLY A 858 17.93 26.94 17.08
CA GLY A 858 17.75 28.36 17.29
C GLY A 858 17.96 28.76 18.76
N LEU A 859 18.64 29.85 19.00
CA LEU A 859 18.88 30.43 20.31
C LEU A 859 18.27 31.85 20.39
N ALA A 860 17.41 32.09 21.37
CA ALA A 860 16.92 33.41 21.75
C ALA A 860 17.63 33.85 23.04
N SER A 861 18.53 34.82 22.94
CA SER A 861 19.34 35.35 24.04
C SER A 861 19.09 36.83 24.33
N GLY A 862 19.65 37.35 25.42
CA GLY A 862 19.52 38.76 25.81
C GLY A 862 18.11 39.16 26.21
N ARG A 863 17.31 38.24 26.69
CA ARG A 863 15.93 38.43 27.15
C ARG A 863 15.90 39.19 28.46
N THR A 864 14.97 40.14 28.58
CA THR A 864 14.75 40.99 29.77
C THR A 864 13.29 41.00 30.25
N ALA A 865 12.40 40.28 29.51
CA ALA A 865 11.00 40.11 29.85
C ALA A 865 10.49 38.72 29.42
N ASP A 866 9.42 38.24 30.01
CA ASP A 866 8.82 36.93 29.79
C ASP A 866 8.25 36.74 28.37
N TRP A 867 7.69 37.80 27.79
CA TRP A 867 7.14 37.80 26.42
C TRP A 867 8.21 37.78 25.29
N GLN A 868 9.47 38.02 25.64
CA GLN A 868 10.55 38.06 24.65
C GLN A 868 10.97 36.66 24.27
N GLY A 869 11.17 36.43 22.97
CA GLY A 869 11.52 35.09 22.48
C GLY A 869 11.74 35.03 20.99
N ILE A 870 11.82 33.83 20.47
CA ILE A 870 12.04 33.54 19.06
C ILE A 870 10.69 33.40 18.33
N SER A 871 10.59 33.95 17.14
CA SER A 871 9.35 33.94 16.35
C SER A 871 9.55 33.46 14.92
N PHE A 872 8.46 32.99 14.34
CA PHE A 872 8.39 32.61 12.95
C PHE A 872 7.14 33.22 12.32
N SER A 873 7.31 34.03 11.27
CA SER A 873 6.20 34.65 10.55
C SER A 873 5.57 33.63 9.63
N TYR A 874 4.28 33.36 9.83
CA TYR A 874 3.53 32.34 9.13
C TYR A 874 2.74 32.96 7.95
N PRO A 875 2.93 32.47 6.70
CA PRO A 875 2.15 32.94 5.56
C PRO A 875 0.72 32.38 5.64
N THR A 876 -0.21 33.15 6.22
CA THR A 876 -1.54 32.64 6.58
C THR A 876 -2.66 33.05 5.61
N GLY A 877 -3.52 32.07 5.30
CA GLY A 877 -4.93 32.31 4.97
C GLY A 877 -5.83 32.09 6.18
N ALA A 878 -7.10 32.50 6.13
CA ALA A 878 -8.06 32.12 7.15
C ALA A 878 -8.20 30.61 7.21
N GLY A 879 -8.18 30.02 8.42
CA GLY A 879 -8.25 28.57 8.60
C GLY A 879 -7.77 28.12 9.97
N LYS A 880 -7.89 26.82 10.22
CA LYS A 880 -7.37 26.18 11.42
C LYS A 880 -5.99 25.58 11.11
N TYR A 881 -5.07 25.69 12.04
CA TYR A 881 -3.68 25.23 11.89
C TYR A 881 -3.26 24.45 13.12
N SER A 882 -2.40 23.44 12.93
CA SER A 882 -1.63 22.80 13.99
C SER A 882 -0.21 23.34 13.97
N ALA A 883 0.38 23.56 15.14
CA ALA A 883 1.79 23.92 15.28
C ALA A 883 2.44 23.08 16.37
N SER A 884 3.67 22.63 16.12
CA SER A 884 4.52 22.00 17.11
C SER A 884 5.97 22.45 16.96
N LEU A 885 6.69 22.53 18.08
CA LEU A 885 8.14 22.74 18.09
C LEU A 885 8.74 22.09 19.34
N TYR A 886 10.03 21.84 19.30
CA TYR A 886 10.78 21.49 20.50
C TYR A 886 11.43 22.73 21.09
N ALA A 887 11.31 22.87 22.42
CA ALA A 887 11.81 23.99 23.18
C ALA A 887 12.64 23.53 24.39
N LEU A 888 13.69 24.26 24.70
CA LEU A 888 14.55 24.01 25.84
C LEU A 888 14.92 25.33 26.51
N GLN A 889 15.12 25.31 27.82
CA GLN A 889 15.72 26.40 28.60
C GLN A 889 16.88 25.87 29.48
N ASN A 890 17.81 26.72 29.86
CA ASN A 890 18.98 26.29 30.60
C ASN A 890 19.23 27.23 31.81
N SER A 891 18.24 27.32 32.75
CA SER A 891 18.29 28.25 33.90
C SER A 891 18.64 27.59 35.22
N GLY A 892 18.60 26.27 35.32
CA GLY A 892 18.71 25.52 36.57
C GLY A 892 17.40 25.39 37.37
N ALA A 893 16.29 25.96 36.88
CA ALA A 893 14.96 25.85 37.49
C ALA A 893 13.91 25.52 36.43
N ASP A 894 12.79 24.90 36.83
CA ASP A 894 11.67 24.60 35.98
C ASP A 894 10.72 25.78 35.85
N PHE A 895 10.26 26.09 34.63
CA PHE A 895 9.18 27.04 34.39
C PHE A 895 8.43 26.75 33.08
N PRO A 896 7.18 27.27 32.95
CA PRO A 896 6.38 27.01 31.74
C PRO A 896 6.92 27.82 30.56
N LEU A 897 7.14 27.09 29.42
CA LEU A 897 7.30 27.65 28.11
C LEU A 897 5.96 27.64 27.38
N LEU A 898 5.71 28.68 26.60
CA LEU A 898 4.50 28.83 25.79
C LEU A 898 4.85 29.02 24.33
N LEU A 899 4.14 28.26 23.49
CA LEU A 899 4.00 28.56 22.08
C LEU A 899 2.72 29.38 21.91
N SER A 900 2.85 30.61 21.44
CA SER A 900 1.70 31.48 21.16
C SER A 900 1.70 31.93 19.70
N VAL A 901 0.57 32.46 19.24
CA VAL A 901 0.46 33.08 17.93
C VAL A 901 0.03 34.54 18.08
N LYS A 902 0.76 35.45 17.48
CA LYS A 902 0.32 36.83 17.29
C LYS A 902 -0.54 36.92 16.04
N LEU A 903 -1.78 37.34 16.15
CA LEU A 903 -2.70 37.56 15.04
C LEU A 903 -3.00 39.06 14.93
N THR A 904 -2.80 39.66 13.78
CA THR A 904 -3.20 41.05 13.49
C THR A 904 -4.42 41.05 12.57
N CYS A 905 -5.61 41.29 13.12
CA CYS A 905 -6.88 41.24 12.40
C CYS A 905 -7.58 42.59 12.44
N GLY A 906 -7.84 43.18 11.29
CA GLY A 906 -8.42 44.56 11.24
C GLY A 906 -7.57 45.62 11.91
N GLY A 907 -6.25 45.44 11.99
CA GLY A 907 -5.31 46.36 12.66
C GLY A 907 -5.24 46.19 14.19
N VAL A 908 -5.86 45.17 14.75
CA VAL A 908 -5.81 44.84 16.19
C VAL A 908 -5.00 43.57 16.41
N ASP A 909 -4.03 43.61 17.32
CA ASP A 909 -3.22 42.47 17.70
C ASP A 909 -3.89 41.65 18.80
N SER A 910 -3.83 40.34 18.68
CA SER A 910 -4.22 39.35 19.70
C SER A 910 -3.15 38.25 19.81
N PHE A 911 -3.03 37.63 20.99
CA PHE A 911 -1.92 36.72 21.33
C PHE A 911 -2.44 35.41 21.96
N PRO A 912 -3.23 34.59 21.25
CA PRO A 912 -3.70 33.34 21.83
C PRO A 912 -2.54 32.35 22.03
N THR A 913 -2.57 31.65 23.16
CA THR A 913 -1.65 30.54 23.43
C THR A 913 -2.07 29.31 22.63
N VAL A 914 -1.12 28.70 21.93
CA VAL A 914 -1.29 27.47 21.13
C VAL A 914 -0.99 26.24 21.98
N ALA A 915 0.11 26.29 22.75
CA ALA A 915 0.53 25.21 23.65
C ALA A 915 1.33 25.74 24.82
N ALA A 916 1.37 25.00 25.93
CA ALA A 916 2.20 25.28 27.09
C ALA A 916 2.74 23.97 27.68
N ALA A 917 4.01 23.98 28.13
CA ALA A 917 4.63 22.87 28.80
C ALA A 917 5.60 23.36 29.87
N ALA A 918 5.73 22.65 30.98
CA ALA A 918 6.80 22.90 31.96
C ALA A 918 8.12 22.36 31.39
N ALA A 919 9.12 23.20 31.29
CA ALA A 919 10.44 22.82 30.79
C ALA A 919 11.44 22.75 31.95
N GLY A 920 11.98 21.56 32.17
CA GLY A 920 13.12 21.34 33.04
C GLY A 920 14.40 21.91 32.43
N SER A 921 15.33 22.40 33.26
CA SER A 921 16.58 22.94 32.76
C SER A 921 17.38 21.89 31.96
N GLY A 922 17.76 22.26 30.74
CA GLY A 922 18.55 21.40 29.85
C GLY A 922 17.78 20.22 29.22
N THR A 923 16.44 20.20 29.33
CA THR A 923 15.60 19.12 28.77
C THR A 923 14.70 19.69 27.66
N TRP A 924 14.70 19.07 26.51
CA TRP A 924 13.79 19.38 25.41
C TRP A 924 12.36 18.98 25.77
N VAL A 925 11.42 19.88 25.55
CA VAL A 925 9.98 19.61 25.66
C VAL A 925 9.30 19.93 24.34
N GLN A 926 8.36 19.10 23.93
CA GLN A 926 7.55 19.36 22.75
C GLN A 926 6.33 20.21 23.14
N LEU A 927 6.14 21.30 22.40
CA LEU A 927 4.95 22.15 22.48
C LEU A 927 4.11 21.88 21.23
N THR A 928 2.91 21.35 21.38
CA THR A 928 2.00 21.00 20.28
C THR A 928 0.60 21.49 20.55
N GLY A 929 -0.03 22.15 19.56
CA GLY A 929 -1.41 22.62 19.69
C GLY A 929 -2.01 23.09 18.39
N THR A 930 -3.24 23.60 18.45
CA THR A 930 -3.94 24.16 17.28
C THR A 930 -4.37 25.60 17.52
N PHE A 931 -4.41 26.40 16.45
CA PHE A 931 -4.91 27.76 16.45
C PHE A 931 -5.76 28.03 15.21
N THR A 932 -6.61 29.03 15.28
CA THR A 932 -7.45 29.46 14.17
C THR A 932 -7.09 30.88 13.77
N VAL A 933 -6.85 31.08 12.47
CA VAL A 933 -6.68 32.41 11.89
C VAL A 933 -8.03 32.84 11.32
N PRO A 934 -8.68 33.88 11.88
CA PRO A 934 -9.93 34.40 11.33
C PRO A 934 -9.74 35.04 9.94
N SER A 935 -10.83 35.14 9.19
CA SER A 935 -10.84 35.91 7.94
C SER A 935 -10.54 37.40 8.22
N GLY A 936 -9.71 38.01 7.36
CA GLY A 936 -9.33 39.43 7.49
C GLY A 936 -8.12 39.72 8.37
N CYS A 937 -7.41 38.71 8.85
CA CYS A 937 -6.10 38.88 9.50
C CYS A 937 -5.01 39.07 8.47
N SER A 938 -4.07 39.97 8.71
CA SER A 938 -2.96 40.30 7.80
C SER A 938 -1.67 39.57 8.13
N THR A 939 -1.49 39.14 9.40
CA THR A 939 -0.28 38.44 9.85
C THR A 939 -0.64 37.36 10.90
N ALA A 940 0.15 36.31 10.95
CA ALA A 940 0.21 35.37 12.04
C ALA A 940 1.68 35.02 12.31
N ASP A 941 2.17 35.37 13.51
CA ASP A 941 3.53 35.07 13.95
C ASP A 941 3.46 34.04 15.10
N LEU A 942 3.95 32.83 14.87
CA LEU A 942 4.20 31.87 15.94
C LEU A 942 5.43 32.29 16.73
N TYR A 943 5.38 32.24 18.05
CA TYR A 943 6.55 32.56 18.86
C TYR A 943 6.60 31.75 20.16
N LEU A 944 7.83 31.39 20.52
CA LEU A 944 8.16 30.74 21.79
C LEU A 944 8.52 31.80 22.81
N HIS A 945 7.90 31.76 23.99
CA HIS A 945 8.19 32.63 25.11
C HIS A 945 7.96 31.91 26.43
N GLN A 946 8.17 32.61 27.54
CA GLN A 946 8.02 32.12 28.91
C GLN A 946 6.78 32.74 29.53
N ASN A 947 6.18 32.09 30.55
CA ASN A 947 5.08 32.66 31.33
C ASN A 947 5.52 32.91 32.76
N GLY A 948 5.52 34.18 33.18
CA GLY A 948 5.58 34.67 34.55
C GLY A 948 6.80 34.22 35.38
N ALA A 949 7.97 34.77 35.09
CA ALA A 949 9.15 34.59 35.93
C ALA A 949 9.94 35.89 36.07
N SER A 950 10.78 35.96 37.11
CA SER A 950 11.71 37.07 37.35
C SER A 950 13.12 36.80 36.77
N VAL A 951 13.33 35.64 36.16
CA VAL A 951 14.58 35.22 35.49
C VAL A 951 14.27 34.91 34.03
N PHE A 952 15.06 35.45 33.12
CA PHE A 952 14.84 35.34 31.66
C PHE A 952 16.01 34.61 30.99
N PRO A 953 16.11 33.26 31.11
CA PRO A 953 17.18 32.50 30.55
C PRO A 953 17.10 32.50 29.03
N ASP A 954 18.18 32.07 28.40
CA ASP A 954 18.19 31.75 26.98
C ASP A 954 17.20 30.64 26.67
N LEU A 955 16.46 30.81 25.57
CA LEU A 955 15.54 29.78 25.03
C LEU A 955 16.13 29.19 23.78
N TYR A 956 16.03 27.88 23.68
CA TYR A 956 16.42 27.11 22.49
C TYR A 956 15.18 26.57 21.82
N VAL A 957 15.17 26.56 20.49
CA VAL A 957 14.05 26.02 19.69
C VAL A 957 14.58 25.23 18.53
N ASP A 958 13.86 24.13 18.18
CA ASP A 958 14.19 23.29 17.09
C ASP A 958 12.92 22.63 16.50
N ASP A 959 13.01 22.10 15.29
CA ASP A 959 11.99 21.26 14.62
C ASP A 959 10.58 21.89 14.62
N LEU A 960 10.46 23.15 14.22
CA LEU A 960 9.15 23.78 14.06
C LEU A 960 8.35 23.12 12.93
N SER A 961 7.18 22.61 13.25
CA SER A 961 6.18 22.19 12.30
C SER A 961 4.94 23.05 12.44
N ALA A 962 4.44 23.60 11.33
CA ALA A 962 3.20 24.36 11.31
C ALA A 962 2.41 24.00 10.05
N LEU A 963 1.22 23.43 10.24
CA LEU A 963 0.44 22.79 9.19
C LEU A 963 -1.03 23.22 9.25
N PRO A 964 -1.72 23.44 8.12
CA PRO A 964 -3.17 23.60 8.13
C PRO A 964 -3.84 22.33 8.67
N VAL A 965 -4.91 22.55 9.46
CA VAL A 965 -5.77 21.47 9.97
C VAL A 965 -7.15 21.62 9.30
N PRO A 966 -7.77 20.55 8.83
CA PRO A 966 -9.10 20.58 8.21
C PRO A 966 -10.17 21.27 9.06
#